data_623e73fcbdc6c1abb38455afa214b024
#
_entry.id   623e73fcbdc6c1abb38455afa214b024
#
_cell.length_a   1.000
_cell.length_b   1.000
_cell.length_c   1.000
_cell.angle_alpha   90.00
_cell.angle_beta   90.00
_cell.angle_gamma   90.00
#
_symmetry.space_group_name_H-M   'P 1'
#
loop_
_entity.id
_entity.type
_entity.pdbx_description
1 polymer ?
#
loop_
_entity_poly.entity_id
_entity_poly.type
_entity_poly.pdbx_seq_one_letter_code
_entity_poly.pdbx_strand_id
1 'polypeptide(L)'
;MLGSPALSSTAYGDVGSSIYYALGVTAALALGLTPIVFIIAGIFFLTTSLTYAEGTVRYPEAGGSSSFARHAFNEVASFLAAWGQMLNYVVTISISAYFVPHYLSVFWSPLRTPPWDIIFGAALVLTLVGVNILGLREAVKLNIVLAVLDFSTQVLLVGLGSVMIFRPHILISNVHLGVAPHWSGFLLAVPIAMIAYTGLETISNLAEETRDPPRDVPRAYNMLRIAVFAIYLTLPLIALMALPVTFKNGHYQTLLGLPPGKGGFASDPVLGIVSGLGLHGVFHTILRYYVGVLAGTILIIGTNAGIMGSSRVSYAMSSYRQIPEFFRRLHPRLHTPWRSLTFFSATFPILLMLPGLVLHDKEVNFLGTMYSFGAMLSFAIANISLIALRYRYRDAELTYKARPNFRFRGVDWPLFAIIGLFGTAAAWFSITIQESSTRIAGMGWLLAGFTLFIVYRKRVLRIPLRQTVHAPAEILPWQLEYRQLLVPIFADADVATAMSIACQLAAERRSLITIVAPLEVPLGSPIGARLPEEERLDELLDEAETTATGYGVSVRPRLIRTRSAGEAIIAEARHHHAEIVILPANRPPSRRQSQRMPLDATSEHVLRRAPCRVLLAVERSSTPEPRYPLDIRRDEPLPA
;
A
#
# COMPACT_ATOMS: atom_id res chain seq x y z
N MET A 1 1.95 -9.01 10.48
CA MET A 1 0.95 -7.93 10.46
C MET A 1 1.56 -6.65 11.00
N LEU A 2 1.31 -5.50 10.36
CA LEU A 2 1.92 -4.21 10.65
C LEU A 2 1.07 -3.43 11.66
N GLY A 3 1.73 -2.81 12.65
CA GLY A 3 1.11 -1.84 13.56
C GLY A 3 1.34 -0.41 13.11
N SER A 4 0.72 0.57 13.80
CA SER A 4 0.76 2.00 13.45
C SER A 4 2.18 2.56 13.22
N PRO A 5 3.23 2.26 14.04
CA PRO A 5 4.56 2.81 13.80
C PRO A 5 5.21 2.30 12.52
N ALA A 6 5.02 1.00 12.19
CA ALA A 6 5.56 0.41 10.97
C ALA A 6 4.88 0.99 9.72
N LEU A 7 3.55 1.14 9.75
CA LEU A 7 2.78 1.78 8.67
C LEU A 7 3.21 3.24 8.46
N SER A 8 3.32 4.00 9.56
CA SER A 8 3.70 5.41 9.51
C SER A 8 5.13 5.60 9.00
N SER A 9 6.10 4.78 9.45
CA SER A 9 7.50 4.89 9.03
C SER A 9 7.70 4.51 7.56
N THR A 10 6.98 3.49 7.08
CA THR A 10 7.02 3.11 5.65
C THR A 10 6.46 4.23 4.78
N ALA A 11 5.33 4.83 5.18
CA ALA A 11 4.77 5.98 4.47
C ALA A 11 5.66 7.24 4.59
N TYR A 12 6.30 7.45 5.74
CA TYR A 12 7.24 8.56 5.92
C TYR A 12 8.46 8.41 5.01
N GLY A 13 8.96 7.21 4.77
CA GLY A 13 10.05 6.98 3.82
C GLY A 13 9.71 7.46 2.40
N ASP A 14 8.44 7.34 1.99
CA ASP A 14 7.93 7.83 0.72
C ASP A 14 7.69 9.35 0.76
N VAL A 15 6.90 9.85 1.72
CA VAL A 15 6.61 11.29 1.89
C VAL A 15 7.87 12.07 2.22
N GLY A 16 8.69 11.61 3.19
CA GLY A 16 9.87 12.31 3.70
C GLY A 16 10.96 12.51 2.65
N SER A 17 11.07 11.58 1.69
CA SER A 17 12.00 11.73 0.56
C SER A 17 11.62 12.88 -0.38
N SER A 18 10.34 13.25 -0.43
CA SER A 18 9.83 14.21 -1.41
C SER A 18 10.28 15.64 -1.19
N ILE A 19 10.59 16.04 0.04
CA ILE A 19 11.10 17.41 0.33
C ILE A 19 12.47 17.66 -0.33
N TYR A 20 13.26 16.60 -0.51
CA TYR A 20 14.61 16.67 -1.08
C TYR A 20 14.65 17.09 -2.55
N TYR A 21 13.52 17.02 -3.25
CA TYR A 21 13.39 17.54 -4.63
C TYR A 21 12.30 18.59 -4.78
N ALA A 22 11.17 18.46 -4.08
CA ALA A 22 10.05 19.38 -4.24
C ALA A 22 10.38 20.82 -3.78
N LEU A 23 11.23 20.97 -2.76
CA LEU A 23 11.60 22.28 -2.22
C LEU A 23 12.29 23.16 -3.26
N GLY A 24 13.26 22.62 -4.00
CA GLY A 24 14.00 23.38 -5.03
C GLY A 24 13.09 23.80 -6.18
N VAL A 25 12.29 22.88 -6.71
CA VAL A 25 11.37 23.15 -7.82
C VAL A 25 10.30 24.17 -7.42
N THR A 26 9.74 24.03 -6.21
CA THR A 26 8.77 25.00 -5.69
C THR A 26 9.38 26.38 -5.52
N ALA A 27 10.60 26.47 -4.98
CA ALA A 27 11.30 27.74 -4.78
C ALA A 27 11.65 28.46 -6.08
N ALA A 28 11.89 27.71 -7.16
CA ALA A 28 12.08 28.30 -8.50
C ALA A 28 10.86 29.09 -8.99
N LEU A 29 9.66 28.64 -8.66
CA LEU A 29 8.39 29.22 -9.11
C LEU A 29 7.76 30.17 -8.10
N ALA A 30 7.80 29.82 -6.81
CA ALA A 30 7.18 30.58 -5.73
C ALA A 30 8.07 31.69 -5.15
N LEU A 31 9.39 31.62 -5.38
CA LEU A 31 10.36 32.57 -4.82
C LEU A 31 10.12 32.77 -3.31
N GLY A 32 9.97 34.03 -2.86
CA GLY A 32 9.72 34.39 -1.46
C GLY A 32 8.41 33.83 -0.88
N LEU A 33 7.45 33.44 -1.71
CA LEU A 33 6.18 32.83 -1.25
C LEU A 33 6.27 31.31 -1.06
N THR A 34 7.43 30.69 -1.23
CA THR A 34 7.62 29.25 -1.05
C THR A 34 7.03 28.71 0.27
N PRO A 35 7.24 29.31 1.46
CA PRO A 35 6.63 28.81 2.69
C PRO A 35 5.10 28.87 2.67
N ILE A 36 4.51 29.90 2.09
CA ILE A 36 3.06 30.06 1.98
C ILE A 36 2.48 28.97 1.07
N VAL A 37 3.16 28.69 -0.04
CA VAL A 37 2.78 27.60 -0.96
C VAL A 37 2.82 26.25 -0.26
N PHE A 38 3.83 25.98 0.57
CA PHE A 38 3.90 24.76 1.37
C PHE A 38 2.78 24.67 2.43
N ILE A 39 2.36 25.79 3.04
CA ILE A 39 1.21 25.83 3.94
C ILE A 39 -0.08 25.47 3.19
N ILE A 40 -0.31 26.07 2.02
CA ILE A 40 -1.49 25.78 1.18
C ILE A 40 -1.50 24.29 0.78
N ALA A 41 -0.39 23.77 0.29
CA ALA A 41 -0.24 22.37 -0.07
C ALA A 41 -0.46 21.45 1.14
N GLY A 42 0.04 21.84 2.31
CA GLY A 42 -0.16 21.14 3.58
C GLY A 42 -1.64 21.05 3.99
N ILE A 43 -2.44 22.09 3.79
CA ILE A 43 -3.89 22.05 4.04
C ILE A 43 -4.56 21.01 3.16
N PHE A 44 -4.21 20.93 1.87
CA PHE A 44 -4.76 19.92 0.97
C PHE A 44 -4.27 18.51 1.29
N PHE A 45 -3.03 18.36 1.75
CA PHE A 45 -2.53 17.09 2.28
C PHE A 45 -3.31 16.64 3.52
N LEU A 46 -3.52 17.53 4.49
CA LEU A 46 -4.28 17.24 5.69
C LEU A 46 -5.68 16.72 5.34
N THR A 47 -6.38 17.43 4.48
CA THR A 47 -7.74 17.09 4.07
C THR A 47 -7.79 15.77 3.31
N THR A 48 -6.88 15.54 2.38
CA THR A 48 -6.79 14.29 1.63
C THR A 48 -6.37 13.11 2.52
N SER A 49 -5.45 13.32 3.49
CA SER A 49 -5.06 12.26 4.43
C SER A 49 -6.20 11.81 5.34
N LEU A 50 -7.14 12.70 5.68
CA LEU A 50 -8.37 12.35 6.40
C LEU A 50 -9.30 11.50 5.53
N THR A 51 -9.40 11.81 4.23
CA THR A 51 -10.13 11.02 3.24
C THR A 51 -9.59 9.60 3.14
N TYR A 52 -8.27 9.46 3.02
CA TYR A 52 -7.62 8.16 2.96
C TYR A 52 -7.74 7.38 4.27
N ALA A 53 -7.62 8.05 5.44
CA ALA A 53 -7.79 7.40 6.74
C ALA A 53 -9.18 6.76 6.88
N GLU A 54 -10.23 7.49 6.50
CA GLU A 54 -11.60 6.96 6.57
C GLU A 54 -11.88 5.92 5.49
N GLY A 55 -11.47 6.18 4.24
CA GLY A 55 -11.66 5.27 3.13
C GLY A 55 -10.95 3.92 3.36
N THR A 56 -9.74 3.93 3.89
CA THR A 56 -8.96 2.72 4.19
C THR A 56 -9.54 1.91 5.34
N VAL A 57 -10.05 2.56 6.39
CA VAL A 57 -10.76 1.83 7.47
C VAL A 57 -12.06 1.21 6.96
N ARG A 58 -12.76 1.91 6.07
CA ARG A 58 -14.01 1.42 5.50
C ARG A 58 -13.81 0.26 4.54
N TYR A 59 -12.73 0.30 3.75
CA TYR A 59 -12.35 -0.71 2.77
C TYR A 59 -10.86 -1.04 2.93
N PRO A 60 -10.52 -1.98 3.85
CA PRO A 60 -9.13 -2.31 4.15
C PRO A 60 -8.53 -3.27 3.11
N GLU A 61 -8.57 -2.86 1.84
CA GLU A 61 -8.03 -3.57 0.69
C GLU A 61 -6.96 -2.73 -0.02
N ALA A 62 -6.01 -3.38 -0.68
CA ALA A 62 -4.99 -2.68 -1.46
C ALA A 62 -5.61 -1.95 -2.65
N GLY A 63 -5.08 -0.74 -2.97
CA GLY A 63 -5.52 0.05 -4.10
C GLY A 63 -5.96 1.48 -3.76
N GLY A 64 -6.17 1.81 -2.48
CA GLY A 64 -6.44 3.17 -2.02
C GLY A 64 -7.58 3.85 -2.80
N SER A 65 -7.26 4.94 -3.52
CA SER A 65 -8.24 5.70 -4.32
C SER A 65 -9.04 4.83 -5.30
N SER A 66 -8.42 3.79 -5.86
CA SER A 66 -9.09 2.90 -6.81
C SER A 66 -10.14 2.01 -6.14
N SER A 67 -9.85 1.54 -4.92
CA SER A 67 -10.82 0.82 -4.10
C SER A 67 -12.00 1.72 -3.75
N PHE A 68 -11.74 2.93 -3.25
CA PHE A 68 -12.80 3.88 -2.91
C PHE A 68 -13.68 4.20 -4.12
N ALA A 69 -13.08 4.41 -5.29
CA ALA A 69 -13.80 4.71 -6.53
C ALA A 69 -14.66 3.54 -7.03
N ARG A 70 -14.19 2.30 -6.83
CA ARG A 70 -14.93 1.08 -7.15
C ARG A 70 -16.21 0.99 -6.34
N HIS A 71 -16.11 1.16 -5.04
CA HIS A 71 -17.25 1.08 -4.13
C HIS A 71 -18.18 2.29 -4.23
N ALA A 72 -17.65 3.47 -4.57
CA ALA A 72 -18.45 4.68 -4.74
C ALA A 72 -19.23 4.71 -6.06
N PHE A 73 -18.60 4.29 -7.15
CA PHE A 73 -19.10 4.45 -8.50
C PHE A 73 -19.12 3.14 -9.29
N ASN A 74 -18.01 2.78 -9.93
CA ASN A 74 -17.90 1.61 -10.79
C ASN A 74 -16.44 1.34 -11.19
N GLU A 75 -16.24 0.32 -12.02
CA GLU A 75 -14.91 -0.12 -12.44
C GLU A 75 -14.18 0.90 -13.34
N VAL A 76 -14.89 1.74 -14.10
CA VAL A 76 -14.27 2.80 -14.90
C VAL A 76 -13.62 3.87 -14.02
N ALA A 77 -14.34 4.31 -12.98
CA ALA A 77 -13.80 5.29 -12.03
C ALA A 77 -12.62 4.70 -11.23
N SER A 78 -12.74 3.43 -10.83
CA SER A 78 -11.64 2.67 -10.20
C SER A 78 -10.40 2.61 -11.09
N PHE A 79 -10.58 2.30 -12.38
CA PHE A 79 -9.48 2.27 -13.33
C PHE A 79 -8.78 3.62 -13.47
N LEU A 80 -9.53 4.71 -13.62
CA LEU A 80 -8.95 6.05 -13.75
C LEU A 80 -8.15 6.46 -12.51
N ALA A 81 -8.65 6.13 -11.31
CA ALA A 81 -7.93 6.35 -10.07
C ALA A 81 -6.64 5.53 -9.99
N ALA A 82 -6.71 4.22 -10.31
CA ALA A 82 -5.56 3.32 -10.32
C ALA A 82 -4.52 3.74 -11.35
N TRP A 83 -4.94 4.15 -12.55
CA TRP A 83 -4.05 4.53 -13.64
C TRP A 83 -3.36 5.87 -13.38
N GLY A 84 -4.05 6.81 -12.72
CA GLY A 84 -3.44 8.04 -12.20
C GLY A 84 -2.43 7.75 -11.09
N GLN A 85 -2.76 6.85 -10.18
CA GLN A 85 -1.85 6.42 -9.12
C GLN A 85 -0.65 5.63 -9.66
N MET A 86 -0.82 4.86 -10.72
CA MET A 86 0.28 4.18 -11.42
C MET A 86 1.27 5.19 -11.98
N LEU A 87 0.79 6.26 -12.64
CA LEU A 87 1.65 7.34 -13.11
C LEU A 87 2.41 8.00 -11.95
N ASN A 88 1.71 8.27 -10.84
CA ASN A 88 2.32 8.79 -9.63
C ASN A 88 3.53 7.94 -9.21
N TYR A 89 3.38 6.61 -9.05
CA TYR A 89 4.48 5.72 -8.67
C TYR A 89 5.59 5.64 -9.72
N VAL A 90 5.25 5.57 -11.00
CA VAL A 90 6.24 5.57 -12.08
C VAL A 90 7.13 6.81 -12.01
N VAL A 91 6.51 7.98 -11.78
CA VAL A 91 7.27 9.23 -11.65
C VAL A 91 8.01 9.32 -10.31
N THR A 92 7.45 8.80 -9.22
CA THR A 92 8.17 8.69 -7.92
C THR A 92 9.50 7.95 -8.08
N ILE A 93 9.48 6.81 -8.79
CA ILE A 93 10.70 6.04 -9.08
C ILE A 93 11.69 6.88 -9.88
N SER A 94 11.21 7.54 -10.95
CA SER A 94 12.04 8.35 -11.83
C SER A 94 12.69 9.51 -11.10
N ILE A 95 11.88 10.33 -10.41
CA ILE A 95 12.35 11.57 -9.78
C ILE A 95 13.26 11.27 -8.59
N SER A 96 12.90 10.30 -7.74
CA SER A 96 13.72 9.93 -6.60
C SER A 96 15.08 9.36 -7.05
N ALA A 97 15.09 8.46 -8.03
CA ALA A 97 16.33 7.89 -8.57
C ALA A 97 17.20 8.94 -9.28
N TYR A 98 16.59 9.91 -9.98
CA TYR A 98 17.28 11.01 -10.63
C TYR A 98 17.98 11.94 -9.63
N PHE A 99 17.38 12.17 -8.45
CA PHE A 99 17.95 13.07 -7.44
C PHE A 99 19.04 12.42 -6.58
N VAL A 100 19.12 11.08 -6.46
CA VAL A 100 20.16 10.39 -5.68
C VAL A 100 21.59 10.83 -6.09
N PRO A 101 21.97 10.80 -7.38
CA PRO A 101 23.32 11.20 -7.78
C PRO A 101 23.63 12.68 -7.49
N HIS A 102 22.64 13.56 -7.52
CA HIS A 102 22.87 14.98 -7.18
C HIS A 102 23.31 15.14 -5.72
N TYR A 103 22.69 14.41 -4.78
CA TYR A 103 23.11 14.42 -3.38
C TYR A 103 24.45 13.70 -3.15
N LEU A 104 24.71 12.63 -3.89
CA LEU A 104 25.99 11.91 -3.82
C LEU A 104 27.13 12.66 -4.56
N SER A 105 26.82 13.73 -5.27
CA SER A 105 27.82 14.59 -5.93
C SER A 105 28.80 15.25 -4.97
N VAL A 106 28.52 15.24 -3.66
CA VAL A 106 29.46 15.66 -2.61
C VAL A 106 30.75 14.83 -2.62
N PHE A 107 30.70 13.56 -3.11
CA PHE A 107 31.84 12.66 -3.26
C PHE A 107 32.45 12.72 -4.65
N TRP A 108 31.64 12.90 -5.70
CA TRP A 108 32.08 12.91 -7.07
C TRP A 108 31.24 13.89 -7.92
N SER A 109 31.79 15.05 -8.17
CA SER A 109 31.07 16.18 -8.79
C SER A 109 30.42 15.88 -10.15
N PRO A 110 30.93 15.00 -11.03
CA PRO A 110 30.26 14.68 -12.29
C PRO A 110 28.84 14.09 -12.14
N LEU A 111 28.53 13.48 -10.99
CA LEU A 111 27.17 12.96 -10.71
C LEU A 111 26.07 14.03 -10.72
N ARG A 112 26.44 15.30 -10.74
CA ARG A 112 25.52 16.45 -10.72
C ARG A 112 25.03 16.86 -12.11
N THR A 113 25.59 16.27 -13.17
CA THR A 113 25.35 16.71 -14.54
C THR A 113 25.17 15.53 -15.50
N PRO A 114 24.34 15.71 -16.57
CA PRO A 114 24.23 14.71 -17.62
C PRO A 114 25.58 14.39 -18.29
N PRO A 115 25.82 13.13 -18.68
CA PRO A 115 24.89 12.00 -18.65
C PRO A 115 24.96 11.18 -17.35
N TRP A 116 25.87 11.50 -16.41
CA TRP A 116 26.18 10.67 -15.25
C TRP A 116 25.03 10.55 -14.25
N ASP A 117 24.25 11.62 -14.07
CA ASP A 117 23.04 11.65 -13.23
C ASP A 117 22.01 10.63 -13.72
N ILE A 118 21.74 10.60 -15.03
CA ILE A 118 20.75 9.70 -15.64
C ILE A 118 21.25 8.26 -15.65
N ILE A 119 22.53 8.04 -16.00
CA ILE A 119 23.13 6.70 -16.00
C ILE A 119 23.08 6.10 -14.60
N PHE A 120 23.45 6.88 -13.58
CA PHE A 120 23.42 6.42 -12.19
C PHE A 120 21.99 6.14 -11.73
N GLY A 121 21.03 7.05 -12.02
CA GLY A 121 19.63 6.86 -11.69
C GLY A 121 19.03 5.62 -12.36
N ALA A 122 19.30 5.39 -13.64
CA ALA A 122 18.84 4.21 -14.35
C ALA A 122 19.46 2.91 -13.78
N ALA A 123 20.75 2.91 -13.47
CA ALA A 123 21.43 1.79 -12.85
C ALA A 123 20.86 1.47 -11.46
N LEU A 124 20.54 2.51 -10.68
CA LEU A 124 19.88 2.37 -9.38
C LEU A 124 18.50 1.73 -9.52
N VAL A 125 17.67 2.22 -10.44
CA VAL A 125 16.34 1.64 -10.70
C VAL A 125 16.45 0.16 -11.08
N LEU A 126 17.34 -0.20 -12.00
CA LEU A 126 17.55 -1.58 -12.42
C LEU A 126 18.01 -2.47 -11.24
N THR A 127 18.90 -1.96 -10.41
CA THR A 127 19.39 -2.67 -9.21
C THR A 127 18.25 -2.93 -8.22
N LEU A 128 17.47 -1.90 -7.89
CA LEU A 128 16.35 -2.02 -6.95
C LEU A 128 15.24 -2.92 -7.49
N VAL A 129 14.91 -2.82 -8.78
CA VAL A 129 13.96 -3.73 -9.43
C VAL A 129 14.47 -5.17 -9.38
N GLY A 130 15.75 -5.41 -9.64
CA GLY A 130 16.39 -6.72 -9.49
C GLY A 130 16.24 -7.29 -8.09
N VAL A 131 16.54 -6.47 -7.06
CA VAL A 131 16.37 -6.84 -5.63
C VAL A 131 14.91 -7.19 -5.32
N ASN A 132 13.95 -6.41 -5.83
CA ASN A 132 12.52 -6.68 -5.62
C ASN A 132 12.05 -7.95 -6.36
N ILE A 133 12.58 -8.24 -7.56
CA ILE A 133 12.29 -9.48 -8.28
C ILE A 133 12.83 -10.69 -7.50
N LEU A 134 14.02 -10.59 -6.91
CA LEU A 134 14.60 -11.63 -6.06
C LEU A 134 13.80 -11.86 -4.77
N GLY A 135 12.88 -10.97 -4.42
CA GLY A 135 12.01 -11.10 -3.25
C GLY A 135 12.75 -10.90 -1.92
N LEU A 136 13.86 -10.17 -1.94
CA LEU A 136 14.57 -9.81 -0.73
C LEU A 136 13.68 -8.88 0.11
N ARG A 137 13.28 -9.37 1.28
CA ARG A 137 12.42 -8.61 2.20
C ARG A 137 13.23 -7.48 2.81
N GLU A 138 12.77 -6.25 2.61
CA GLU A 138 13.30 -5.13 3.38
C GLU A 138 13.05 -5.36 4.87
N ALA A 139 14.07 -5.09 5.66
CA ALA A 139 13.90 -5.10 7.10
C ALA A 139 13.07 -3.87 7.50
N VAL A 140 11.80 -4.06 7.89
CA VAL A 140 10.92 -2.99 8.41
C VAL A 140 11.63 -2.17 9.50
N LYS A 141 12.48 -2.81 10.30
CA LYS A 141 13.32 -2.14 11.30
C LYS A 141 14.29 -1.13 10.68
N LEU A 142 14.89 -1.45 9.52
CA LEU A 142 15.79 -0.55 8.81
C LEU A 142 15.03 0.70 8.32
N ASN A 143 13.86 0.52 7.74
CA ASN A 143 13.01 1.64 7.31
C ASN A 143 12.64 2.55 8.48
N ILE A 144 12.30 1.98 9.65
CA ILE A 144 12.00 2.76 10.85
C ILE A 144 13.24 3.57 11.29
N VAL A 145 14.40 2.92 11.36
CA VAL A 145 15.65 3.59 11.78
C VAL A 145 15.99 4.73 10.83
N LEU A 146 15.93 4.50 9.52
CA LEU A 146 16.26 5.51 8.53
C LEU A 146 15.24 6.66 8.50
N ALA A 147 13.95 6.37 8.67
CA ALA A 147 12.90 7.39 8.80
C ALA A 147 13.12 8.27 10.04
N VAL A 148 13.48 7.68 11.19
CA VAL A 148 13.79 8.43 12.41
C VAL A 148 15.06 9.25 12.24
N LEU A 149 16.10 8.70 11.61
CA LEU A 149 17.36 9.39 11.35
C LEU A 149 17.14 10.59 10.42
N ASP A 150 16.36 10.40 9.34
CA ASP A 150 16.00 11.47 8.41
C ASP A 150 15.22 12.58 9.11
N PHE A 151 14.15 12.22 9.81
CA PHE A 151 13.35 13.20 10.57
C PHE A 151 14.20 13.99 11.57
N SER A 152 15.06 13.30 12.32
CA SER A 152 15.96 13.92 13.29
C SER A 152 16.95 14.88 12.64
N THR A 153 17.44 14.55 11.46
CA THR A 153 18.35 15.42 10.69
C THR A 153 17.64 16.65 10.17
N GLN A 154 16.42 16.51 9.67
CA GLN A 154 15.63 17.66 9.24
C GLN A 154 15.31 18.59 10.42
N VAL A 155 14.96 18.04 11.60
CA VAL A 155 14.80 18.81 12.85
C VAL A 155 16.10 19.50 13.24
N LEU A 156 17.25 18.82 13.13
CA LEU A 156 18.56 19.40 13.39
C LEU A 156 18.85 20.60 12.46
N LEU A 157 18.60 20.45 11.15
CA LEU A 157 18.78 21.55 10.19
C LEU A 157 17.88 22.75 10.47
N VAL A 158 16.61 22.48 10.84
CA VAL A 158 15.67 23.53 11.26
C VAL A 158 16.17 24.20 12.54
N GLY A 159 16.65 23.44 13.52
CA GLY A 159 17.20 23.96 14.77
C GLY A 159 18.46 24.81 14.55
N LEU A 160 19.43 24.30 13.80
CA LEU A 160 20.66 25.04 13.44
C LEU A 160 20.31 26.31 12.67
N GLY A 161 19.44 26.22 11.67
CA GLY A 161 19.00 27.39 10.91
C GLY A 161 18.29 28.44 11.77
N SER A 162 17.44 27.99 12.69
CA SER A 162 16.74 28.89 13.62
C SER A 162 17.70 29.64 14.56
N VAL A 163 18.81 29.01 14.96
CA VAL A 163 19.81 29.65 15.84
C VAL A 163 20.78 30.52 15.07
N MET A 164 21.23 30.09 13.89
CA MET A 164 22.34 30.72 13.18
C MET A 164 21.92 31.81 12.19
N ILE A 165 20.77 31.62 11.52
CA ILE A 165 20.37 32.47 10.38
C ILE A 165 18.94 33.02 10.51
N PHE A 166 18.32 32.96 11.67
CA PHE A 166 16.94 33.41 11.86
C PHE A 166 16.80 34.92 11.64
N ARG A 167 16.34 35.30 10.45
CA ARG A 167 16.11 36.69 10.03
C ARG A 167 14.78 36.77 9.28
N PRO A 168 13.63 36.77 9.98
CA PRO A 168 12.32 36.68 9.34
C PRO A 168 12.00 37.83 8.39
N HIS A 169 12.61 39.02 8.56
CA HIS A 169 12.43 40.14 7.65
C HIS A 169 12.92 39.83 6.23
N ILE A 170 13.89 38.92 6.06
CA ILE A 170 14.40 38.51 4.75
C ILE A 170 13.32 37.79 3.93
N LEU A 171 12.39 37.10 4.56
CA LEU A 171 11.32 36.34 3.89
C LEU A 171 10.37 37.27 3.09
N ILE A 172 10.17 38.49 3.55
CA ILE A 172 9.25 39.45 2.93
C ILE A 172 9.94 40.54 2.11
N SER A 173 11.28 40.69 2.24
CA SER A 173 12.04 41.82 1.66
C SER A 173 11.98 41.90 0.13
N ASN A 174 11.86 40.76 -0.56
CA ASN A 174 11.83 40.67 -2.03
C ASN A 174 10.57 39.98 -2.55
N VAL A 175 9.45 40.12 -1.82
CA VAL A 175 8.15 39.61 -2.26
C VAL A 175 7.35 40.74 -2.89
N HIS A 176 7.13 40.64 -4.20
CA HIS A 176 6.35 41.59 -4.97
C HIS A 176 5.27 40.81 -5.73
N LEU A 177 4.07 40.69 -5.16
CA LEU A 177 2.96 39.93 -5.72
C LEU A 177 2.66 40.37 -7.17
N GLY A 178 2.61 39.36 -8.06
CA GLY A 178 2.39 39.57 -9.49
C GLY A 178 3.65 39.84 -10.30
N VAL A 179 4.79 40.11 -9.64
CA VAL A 179 6.11 40.33 -10.26
C VAL A 179 7.11 39.28 -9.79
N ALA A 180 7.20 39.07 -8.47
CA ALA A 180 8.10 38.09 -7.84
C ALA A 180 7.42 37.44 -6.64
N PRO A 181 6.72 36.32 -6.83
CA PRO A 181 6.49 35.57 -8.08
C PRO A 181 5.38 36.16 -8.97
N HIS A 182 5.40 35.80 -10.26
CA HIS A 182 4.27 36.00 -11.16
C HIS A 182 3.09 35.12 -10.73
N TRP A 183 1.86 35.57 -10.97
CA TRP A 183 0.66 34.80 -10.60
C TRP A 183 0.62 33.41 -11.23
N SER A 184 1.06 33.26 -12.49
CA SER A 184 1.17 31.94 -13.14
C SER A 184 2.16 31.01 -12.42
N GLY A 185 3.34 31.53 -12.05
CA GLY A 185 4.33 30.78 -11.28
C GLY A 185 3.83 30.40 -9.91
N PHE A 186 3.15 31.28 -9.18
CA PHE A 186 2.54 30.99 -7.90
C PHE A 186 1.48 29.90 -8.00
N LEU A 187 0.57 29.98 -8.99
CA LEU A 187 -0.47 28.98 -9.20
C LEU A 187 0.10 27.62 -9.61
N LEU A 188 1.22 27.58 -10.32
CA LEU A 188 1.91 26.34 -10.68
C LEU A 188 2.73 25.78 -9.52
N ALA A 189 3.24 26.62 -8.64
CA ALA A 189 4.01 26.21 -7.48
C ALA A 189 3.19 25.41 -6.48
N VAL A 190 1.88 25.69 -6.33
CA VAL A 190 1.01 24.95 -5.39
C VAL A 190 0.94 23.46 -5.70
N PRO A 191 0.55 23.02 -6.93
CA PRO A 191 0.55 21.60 -7.26
C PRO A 191 1.94 20.95 -7.18
N ILE A 192 3.01 21.69 -7.46
CA ILE A 192 4.38 21.17 -7.30
C ILE A 192 4.72 21.00 -5.82
N ALA A 193 4.37 21.94 -4.96
CA ALA A 193 4.55 21.76 -3.51
C ALA A 193 3.71 20.60 -2.97
N MET A 194 2.53 20.32 -3.55
CA MET A 194 1.71 19.15 -3.17
C MET A 194 2.42 17.83 -3.43
N ILE A 195 3.41 17.77 -4.33
CA ILE A 195 4.23 16.57 -4.54
C ILE A 195 5.00 16.21 -3.26
N ALA A 196 5.48 17.21 -2.52
CA ALA A 196 6.17 16.96 -1.26
C ALA A 196 5.33 16.13 -0.28
N TYR A 197 4.01 16.18 -0.39
CA TYR A 197 3.06 15.53 0.49
C TYR A 197 2.48 14.23 -0.09
N THR A 198 2.95 13.74 -1.24
CA THR A 198 2.56 12.44 -1.79
C THR A 198 3.23 11.30 -1.04
N GLY A 199 2.69 10.08 -1.14
CA GLY A 199 3.14 8.91 -0.38
C GLY A 199 2.18 8.51 0.75
N LEU A 200 1.15 9.33 1.03
CA LEU A 200 0.11 9.02 2.02
C LEU A 200 -0.69 7.75 1.63
N GLU A 201 -0.78 7.44 0.36
CA GLU A 201 -1.42 6.26 -0.21
C GLU A 201 -0.69 4.95 0.15
N THR A 202 0.57 5.02 0.56
CA THR A 202 1.34 3.85 1.00
C THR A 202 0.69 3.14 2.18
N ILE A 203 0.10 3.88 3.15
CA ILE A 203 -0.66 3.29 4.26
C ILE A 203 -1.87 2.51 3.74
N SER A 204 -2.60 3.06 2.78
CA SER A 204 -3.77 2.43 2.18
C SER A 204 -3.41 1.17 1.40
N ASN A 205 -2.28 1.17 0.69
CA ASN A 205 -1.80 0.00 -0.06
C ASN A 205 -1.28 -1.12 0.86
N LEU A 206 -1.01 -0.82 2.13
CA LEU A 206 -0.61 -1.77 3.17
C LEU A 206 -1.78 -2.19 4.09
N ALA A 207 -3.01 -1.78 3.77
CA ALA A 207 -4.17 -1.99 4.63
C ALA A 207 -4.44 -3.48 4.91
N GLU A 208 -4.24 -4.36 3.93
CA GLU A 208 -4.41 -5.81 4.06
C GLU A 208 -3.39 -6.46 5.01
N GLU A 209 -2.23 -5.83 5.19
CA GLU A 209 -1.16 -6.29 6.08
C GLU A 209 -1.29 -5.71 7.50
N THR A 210 -2.27 -4.81 7.72
CA THR A 210 -2.48 -4.12 9.00
C THR A 210 -3.14 -5.06 10.02
N ARG A 211 -2.66 -5.01 11.27
CA ARG A 211 -3.14 -5.88 12.34
C ARG A 211 -4.57 -5.53 12.78
N ASP A 212 -4.86 -4.25 12.97
CA ASP A 212 -6.15 -3.71 13.40
C ASP A 212 -6.44 -2.42 12.61
N PRO A 213 -7.00 -2.54 11.37
CA PRO A 213 -7.21 -1.39 10.50
C PRO A 213 -7.99 -0.24 11.15
N PRO A 214 -9.10 -0.46 11.90
CA PRO A 214 -9.85 0.61 12.55
C PRO A 214 -9.03 1.45 13.54
N ARG A 215 -8.04 0.85 14.18
CA ARG A 215 -7.21 1.48 15.20
C ARG A 215 -5.86 1.95 14.64
N ASP A 216 -5.18 1.09 13.89
CA ASP A 216 -3.80 1.33 13.47
C ASP A 216 -3.72 2.30 12.30
N VAL A 217 -4.65 2.27 11.34
CA VAL A 217 -4.67 3.17 10.17
C VAL A 217 -4.83 4.64 10.58
N PRO A 218 -5.84 5.06 11.37
CA PRO A 218 -5.97 6.47 11.77
C PRO A 218 -4.78 6.97 12.58
N ARG A 219 -4.19 6.10 13.41
CA ARG A 219 -3.00 6.45 14.19
C ARG A 219 -1.78 6.64 13.31
N ALA A 220 -1.56 5.75 12.33
CA ALA A 220 -0.48 5.88 11.37
C ALA A 220 -0.57 7.19 10.57
N TYR A 221 -1.77 7.56 10.09
CA TYR A 221 -1.97 8.85 9.43
C TYR A 221 -1.75 10.04 10.36
N ASN A 222 -2.11 9.95 11.65
CA ASN A 222 -1.84 11.01 12.62
C ASN A 222 -0.35 11.19 12.86
N MET A 223 0.40 10.10 13.06
CA MET A 223 1.85 10.14 13.22
C MET A 223 2.52 10.74 11.99
N LEU A 224 2.13 10.30 10.80
CA LEU A 224 2.63 10.83 9.53
C LEU A 224 2.36 12.32 9.39
N ARG A 225 1.12 12.78 9.66
CA ARG A 225 0.75 14.18 9.59
C ARG A 225 1.60 15.06 10.50
N ILE A 226 1.77 14.66 11.77
CA ILE A 226 2.57 15.42 12.73
C ILE A 226 4.03 15.55 12.27
N ALA A 227 4.63 14.44 11.84
CA ALA A 227 6.01 14.44 11.37
C ALA A 227 6.19 15.32 10.11
N VAL A 228 5.29 15.17 9.13
CA VAL A 228 5.36 15.92 7.86
C VAL A 228 5.14 17.42 8.11
N PHE A 229 4.11 17.80 8.89
CA PHE A 229 3.87 19.21 9.20
C PHE A 229 5.00 19.87 9.98
N ALA A 230 5.59 19.17 10.95
CA ALA A 230 6.71 19.70 11.72
C ALA A 230 7.87 20.16 10.82
N ILE A 231 8.15 19.41 9.75
CA ILE A 231 9.25 19.70 8.84
C ILE A 231 8.81 20.63 7.69
N TYR A 232 7.69 20.33 7.05
CA TYR A 232 7.32 21.02 5.79
C TYR A 232 6.77 22.42 6.00
N LEU A 233 6.41 22.80 7.22
CA LEU A 233 6.11 24.19 7.58
C LEU A 233 7.36 24.98 7.99
N THR A 234 8.39 24.30 8.52
CA THR A 234 9.56 24.98 9.09
C THR A 234 10.76 24.97 8.14
N LEU A 235 11.04 23.87 7.47
CA LEU A 235 12.21 23.75 6.60
C LEU A 235 12.22 24.74 5.42
N PRO A 236 11.09 25.03 4.71
CA PRO A 236 11.07 26.04 3.65
C PRO A 236 11.34 27.46 4.15
N LEU A 237 10.96 27.79 5.40
CA LEU A 237 11.31 29.08 6.03
C LEU A 237 12.83 29.18 6.21
N ILE A 238 13.45 28.17 6.79
CA ILE A 238 14.90 28.13 6.98
C ILE A 238 15.65 28.15 5.65
N ALA A 239 15.15 27.40 4.66
CA ALA A 239 15.74 27.33 3.33
C ALA A 239 15.83 28.71 2.64
N LEU A 240 14.75 29.50 2.70
CA LEU A 240 14.75 30.85 2.15
C LEU A 240 15.54 31.87 2.98
N MET A 241 15.69 31.65 4.28
CA MET A 241 16.60 32.46 5.09
C MET A 241 18.07 32.15 4.80
N ALA A 242 18.38 30.86 4.53
CA ALA A 242 19.72 30.41 4.12
C ALA A 242 20.10 30.91 2.71
N LEU A 243 19.15 30.82 1.79
CA LEU A 243 19.33 31.18 0.37
C LEU A 243 18.23 32.17 -0.08
N PRO A 244 18.35 33.44 0.33
CA PRO A 244 17.30 34.44 0.12
C PRO A 244 17.09 34.76 -1.36
N VAL A 245 15.91 35.30 -1.66
CA VAL A 245 15.59 35.84 -2.96
C VAL A 245 16.43 37.11 -3.17
N THR A 246 17.10 37.19 -4.30
CA THR A 246 17.93 38.35 -4.70
C THR A 246 17.55 38.84 -6.08
N PHE A 247 17.68 40.15 -6.32
CA PHE A 247 17.50 40.70 -7.66
C PHE A 247 18.85 40.74 -8.35
N LYS A 248 19.02 39.95 -9.42
CA LYS A 248 20.26 39.90 -10.24
C LYS A 248 19.90 39.81 -11.72
N ASN A 249 20.64 40.49 -12.56
CA ASN A 249 20.47 40.48 -14.02
C ASN A 249 19.04 40.82 -14.49
N GLY A 250 18.36 41.74 -13.79
CA GLY A 250 16.99 42.11 -14.13
C GLY A 250 15.88 41.18 -13.68
N HIS A 251 16.22 40.10 -12.93
CA HIS A 251 15.26 39.09 -12.47
C HIS A 251 15.41 38.79 -10.98
N TYR A 252 14.28 38.48 -10.32
CA TYR A 252 14.28 37.93 -8.97
C TYR A 252 14.58 36.46 -9.04
N GLN A 253 15.54 35.99 -8.23
CA GLN A 253 15.96 34.58 -8.19
C GLN A 253 16.46 34.20 -6.80
N THR A 254 16.36 32.91 -6.48
CA THR A 254 17.02 32.31 -5.31
C THR A 254 17.93 31.18 -5.76
N LEU A 255 19.09 31.04 -5.13
CA LEU A 255 19.99 29.92 -5.39
C LEU A 255 19.31 28.56 -5.10
N LEU A 256 18.31 28.56 -4.23
CA LEU A 256 17.52 27.35 -3.92
C LEU A 256 16.76 26.81 -5.14
N GLY A 257 16.27 27.71 -6.03
CA GLY A 257 15.51 27.35 -7.23
C GLY A 257 16.30 27.38 -8.53
N LEU A 258 17.56 27.82 -8.52
CA LEU A 258 18.41 27.81 -9.70
C LEU A 258 18.99 26.41 -9.98
N PRO A 259 19.11 25.99 -11.26
CA PRO A 259 19.73 24.74 -11.63
C PRO A 259 21.22 24.70 -11.34
N PRO A 260 21.80 23.47 -11.19
CA PRO A 260 23.23 23.27 -10.91
C PRO A 260 24.16 23.96 -11.90
N GLY A 261 23.83 23.97 -13.20
CA GLY A 261 24.60 24.62 -14.24
C GLY A 261 24.74 26.14 -14.07
N LYS A 262 23.86 26.77 -13.26
CA LYS A 262 23.92 28.20 -12.88
C LYS A 262 24.39 28.41 -11.43
N GLY A 263 25.02 27.40 -10.83
CA GLY A 263 25.52 27.44 -9.45
C GLY A 263 24.43 27.37 -8.37
N GLY A 264 23.23 26.94 -8.73
CA GLY A 264 22.11 26.78 -7.80
C GLY A 264 21.97 25.38 -7.20
N PHE A 265 20.93 25.20 -6.38
CA PHE A 265 20.62 24.02 -5.60
C PHE A 265 19.21 23.46 -5.88
N ALA A 266 18.65 23.70 -7.08
CA ALA A 266 17.32 23.19 -7.41
C ALA A 266 17.23 21.65 -7.33
N SER A 267 18.33 20.95 -7.63
CA SER A 267 18.42 19.50 -7.60
C SER A 267 18.97 18.92 -6.29
N ASP A 268 19.44 19.76 -5.37
CA ASP A 268 19.97 19.38 -4.06
C ASP A 268 19.65 20.43 -2.97
N PRO A 269 18.38 20.84 -2.81
CA PRO A 269 17.99 21.99 -2.00
C PRO A 269 18.41 21.89 -0.52
N VAL A 270 18.44 20.69 0.05
CA VAL A 270 18.85 20.50 1.45
C VAL A 270 20.37 20.68 1.62
N LEU A 271 21.20 20.32 0.63
CA LEU A 271 22.61 20.68 0.60
C LEU A 271 22.80 22.19 0.44
N GLY A 272 21.91 22.84 -0.32
CA GLY A 272 21.86 24.29 -0.41
C GLY A 272 21.64 24.95 0.95
N ILE A 273 20.72 24.42 1.77
CA ILE A 273 20.52 24.90 3.15
C ILE A 273 21.81 24.82 3.94
N VAL A 274 22.49 23.65 3.93
CA VAL A 274 23.76 23.45 4.65
C VAL A 274 24.81 24.49 4.22
N SER A 275 24.89 24.77 2.92
CA SER A 275 25.82 25.77 2.37
C SER A 275 25.48 27.20 2.80
N GLY A 276 24.19 27.51 3.01
CA GLY A 276 23.68 28.81 3.42
C GLY A 276 23.70 29.06 4.93
N LEU A 277 23.97 28.03 5.78
CA LEU A 277 24.04 28.18 7.24
C LEU A 277 25.20 29.04 7.74
N GLY A 278 26.16 29.42 6.88
CA GLY A 278 27.33 30.19 7.30
C GLY A 278 28.34 29.38 8.14
N LEU A 279 28.24 28.06 8.14
CA LEU A 279 29.19 27.16 8.79
C LEU A 279 30.51 27.10 8.02
N HIS A 280 31.64 27.02 8.72
CA HIS A 280 32.98 26.99 8.12
C HIS A 280 33.82 25.83 8.69
N GLY A 281 34.87 25.47 7.98
CA GLY A 281 35.85 24.47 8.41
C GLY A 281 35.33 23.04 8.41
N VAL A 282 35.85 22.22 9.33
CA VAL A 282 35.60 20.78 9.37
C VAL A 282 34.14 20.45 9.62
N PHE A 283 33.46 21.23 10.47
CA PHE A 283 32.05 20.97 10.80
C PHE A 283 31.13 21.13 9.58
N HIS A 284 31.33 22.16 8.75
CA HIS A 284 30.62 22.32 7.48
C HIS A 284 30.84 21.11 6.57
N THR A 285 32.07 20.65 6.45
CA THR A 285 32.44 19.51 5.61
C THR A 285 31.75 18.23 6.08
N ILE A 286 31.82 17.94 7.38
CA ILE A 286 31.15 16.76 7.96
C ILE A 286 29.64 16.81 7.72
N LEU A 287 28.99 17.94 8.01
CA LEU A 287 27.54 18.09 7.86
C LEU A 287 27.13 17.93 6.38
N ARG A 288 27.91 18.46 5.45
CA ARG A 288 27.66 18.34 4.01
C ARG A 288 27.71 16.88 3.54
N TYR A 289 28.74 16.11 3.94
CA TYR A 289 28.85 14.69 3.61
C TYR A 289 27.74 13.87 4.28
N TYR A 290 27.45 14.14 5.55
CA TYR A 290 26.41 13.48 6.30
C TYR A 290 25.04 13.66 5.63
N VAL A 291 24.66 14.91 5.32
CA VAL A 291 23.39 15.21 4.65
C VAL A 291 23.34 14.63 3.24
N GLY A 292 24.46 14.62 2.49
CA GLY A 292 24.51 14.02 1.17
C GLY A 292 24.23 12.52 1.19
N VAL A 293 24.85 11.78 2.13
CA VAL A 293 24.61 10.33 2.29
C VAL A 293 23.18 10.05 2.75
N LEU A 294 22.70 10.79 3.73
CA LEU A 294 21.35 10.60 4.28
C LEU A 294 20.29 10.87 3.23
N ALA A 295 20.40 11.99 2.51
CA ALA A 295 19.49 12.36 1.42
C ALA A 295 19.50 11.28 0.30
N GLY A 296 20.70 10.84 -0.10
CA GLY A 296 20.82 9.72 -1.05
C GLY A 296 20.12 8.46 -0.55
N THR A 297 20.29 8.12 0.71
CA THR A 297 19.69 6.92 1.32
C THR A 297 18.15 7.02 1.38
N ILE A 298 17.60 8.14 1.83
CA ILE A 298 16.14 8.31 1.90
C ILE A 298 15.49 8.35 0.51
N LEU A 299 16.15 8.92 -0.49
CA LEU A 299 15.70 8.89 -1.87
C LEU A 299 15.73 7.48 -2.48
N ILE A 300 16.71 6.64 -2.11
CA ILE A 300 16.74 5.21 -2.46
C ILE A 300 15.53 4.49 -1.87
N ILE A 301 15.19 4.79 -0.61
CA ILE A 301 13.98 4.25 0.04
C ILE A 301 12.71 4.73 -0.67
N GLY A 302 12.63 6.01 -1.02
CA GLY A 302 11.51 6.56 -1.80
C GLY A 302 11.38 5.89 -3.18
N THR A 303 12.49 5.67 -3.88
CA THR A 303 12.52 4.91 -5.14
C THR A 303 11.96 3.51 -4.95
N ASN A 304 12.40 2.82 -3.89
CA ASN A 304 11.93 1.46 -3.60
C ASN A 304 10.45 1.43 -3.17
N ALA A 305 9.98 2.43 -2.42
CA ALA A 305 8.56 2.59 -2.09
C ALA A 305 7.70 2.73 -3.36
N GLY A 306 8.15 3.52 -4.33
CA GLY A 306 7.52 3.64 -5.65
C GLY A 306 7.47 2.30 -6.41
N ILE A 307 8.57 1.51 -6.39
CA ILE A 307 8.64 0.18 -6.99
C ILE A 307 7.62 -0.77 -6.36
N MET A 308 7.54 -0.79 -5.03
CA MET A 308 6.56 -1.62 -4.30
C MET A 308 5.12 -1.15 -4.59
N GLY A 309 4.88 0.16 -4.58
CA GLY A 309 3.57 0.75 -4.85
C GLY A 309 3.07 0.43 -6.26
N SER A 310 3.88 0.64 -7.29
CA SER A 310 3.53 0.33 -8.69
C SER A 310 3.26 -1.16 -8.90
N SER A 311 4.04 -2.03 -8.26
CA SER A 311 3.84 -3.48 -8.29
C SER A 311 2.50 -3.90 -7.68
N ARG A 312 2.13 -3.34 -6.52
CA ARG A 312 0.86 -3.64 -5.84
C ARG A 312 -0.35 -3.13 -6.61
N VAL A 313 -0.28 -1.89 -7.10
CA VAL A 313 -1.36 -1.30 -7.90
C VAL A 313 -1.57 -2.09 -9.19
N SER A 314 -0.51 -2.44 -9.92
CA SER A 314 -0.65 -3.23 -11.15
C SER A 314 -1.17 -4.65 -10.88
N TYR A 315 -0.76 -5.28 -9.78
CA TYR A 315 -1.29 -6.56 -9.36
C TYR A 315 -2.79 -6.47 -9.06
N ALA A 316 -3.22 -5.48 -8.25
CA ALA A 316 -4.61 -5.22 -7.95
C ALA A 316 -5.42 -4.93 -9.23
N MET A 317 -4.95 -4.04 -10.12
CA MET A 317 -5.59 -3.75 -11.39
C MET A 317 -5.79 -5.00 -12.26
N SER A 318 -4.79 -5.88 -12.31
CA SER A 318 -4.87 -7.13 -13.06
C SER A 318 -5.82 -8.14 -12.40
N SER A 319 -5.88 -8.20 -11.08
CA SER A 319 -6.80 -9.05 -10.31
C SER A 319 -8.26 -8.64 -10.53
N TYR A 320 -8.54 -7.33 -10.63
CA TYR A 320 -9.85 -6.80 -10.98
C TYR A 320 -10.12 -6.74 -12.49
N ARG A 321 -9.27 -7.38 -13.31
CA ARG A 321 -9.39 -7.45 -14.77
C ARG A 321 -9.47 -6.07 -15.45
N GLN A 322 -8.74 -5.10 -14.91
CA GLN A 322 -8.59 -3.76 -15.49
C GLN A 322 -7.47 -3.71 -16.54
N ILE A 323 -6.39 -4.48 -16.30
CA ILE A 323 -5.27 -4.67 -17.23
C ILE A 323 -5.05 -6.18 -17.47
N PRO A 324 -4.29 -6.58 -18.50
CA PRO A 324 -4.07 -7.98 -18.82
C PRO A 324 -3.55 -8.82 -17.63
N GLU A 325 -4.03 -10.06 -17.55
CA GLU A 325 -3.64 -11.05 -16.55
C GLU A 325 -2.13 -11.36 -16.56
N PHE A 326 -1.47 -11.03 -17.66
CA PHE A 326 -0.01 -11.08 -17.82
C PHE A 326 0.73 -10.39 -16.66
N PHE A 327 0.22 -9.29 -16.12
CA PHE A 327 0.87 -8.50 -15.08
C PHE A 327 0.72 -9.07 -13.67
N ARG A 328 -0.29 -9.92 -13.38
CA ARG A 328 -0.43 -10.57 -12.08
C ARG A 328 0.30 -11.91 -11.97
N ARG A 329 0.80 -12.47 -13.08
CA ARG A 329 1.50 -13.74 -13.05
C ARG A 329 2.79 -13.65 -12.26
N LEU A 330 2.90 -14.47 -11.23
CA LEU A 330 4.07 -14.55 -10.37
C LEU A 330 5.17 -15.37 -11.02
N HIS A 331 6.42 -15.07 -10.65
CA HIS A 331 7.56 -15.87 -11.06
C HIS A 331 7.50 -17.27 -10.40
N PRO A 332 7.68 -18.40 -11.15
CA PRO A 332 7.46 -19.74 -10.61
C PRO A 332 8.29 -20.09 -9.37
N ARG A 333 9.51 -19.54 -9.25
CA ARG A 333 10.42 -19.81 -8.15
C ARG A 333 10.47 -18.69 -7.11
N LEU A 334 10.34 -17.44 -7.54
CA LEU A 334 10.53 -16.27 -6.68
C LEU A 334 9.22 -15.73 -6.11
N HIS A 335 8.06 -16.15 -6.67
CA HIS A 335 6.71 -15.74 -6.26
C HIS A 335 6.50 -14.20 -6.27
N THR A 336 7.25 -13.49 -7.12
CA THR A 336 7.16 -12.04 -7.30
C THR A 336 6.53 -11.70 -8.65
N PRO A 337 5.79 -10.60 -8.81
CA PRO A 337 5.19 -10.18 -10.07
C PRO A 337 6.24 -9.50 -10.99
N TRP A 338 7.25 -10.26 -11.39
CA TRP A 338 8.43 -9.78 -12.11
C TRP A 338 8.11 -9.00 -13.38
N ARG A 339 7.04 -9.39 -14.10
CA ARG A 339 6.62 -8.72 -15.34
C ARG A 339 6.12 -7.30 -15.08
N SER A 340 5.36 -7.14 -14.01
CA SER A 340 4.88 -5.84 -13.57
C SER A 340 6.05 -4.97 -13.11
N LEU A 341 6.95 -5.53 -12.30
CA LEU A 341 8.16 -4.85 -11.83
C LEU A 341 9.03 -4.39 -13.01
N THR A 342 9.29 -5.24 -13.99
CA THR A 342 10.08 -4.87 -15.17
C THR A 342 9.40 -3.78 -16.00
N PHE A 343 8.09 -3.86 -16.22
CA PHE A 343 7.39 -2.95 -17.12
C PHE A 343 7.10 -1.60 -16.46
N PHE A 344 6.41 -1.59 -15.30
CA PHE A 344 5.99 -0.36 -14.65
C PHE A 344 7.08 0.25 -13.77
N SER A 345 7.97 -0.56 -13.18
CA SER A 345 8.95 -0.04 -12.23
C SER A 345 10.36 0.12 -12.81
N ALA A 346 10.68 -0.46 -14.00
CA ALA A 346 11.95 -0.23 -14.68
C ALA A 346 11.76 0.53 -15.98
N THR A 347 11.00 -0.03 -16.95
CA THR A 347 10.96 0.51 -18.32
C THR A 347 10.42 1.93 -18.35
N PHE A 348 9.25 2.19 -17.80
CA PHE A 348 8.66 3.54 -17.84
C PHE A 348 9.44 4.57 -17.03
N PRO A 349 9.91 4.31 -15.79
CA PRO A 349 10.72 5.28 -15.06
C PRO A 349 12.00 5.67 -15.81
N ILE A 350 12.71 4.70 -16.39
CA ILE A 350 13.92 4.97 -17.17
C ILE A 350 13.58 5.81 -18.41
N LEU A 351 12.50 5.47 -19.14
CA LEU A 351 12.05 6.26 -20.30
C LEU A 351 11.70 7.70 -19.93
N LEU A 352 11.14 7.94 -18.73
CA LEU A 352 10.84 9.29 -18.26
C LEU A 352 12.09 10.11 -17.89
N MET A 353 13.21 9.47 -17.55
CA MET A 353 14.48 10.15 -17.28
C MET A 353 15.27 10.46 -18.55
N LEU A 354 15.05 9.76 -19.68
CA LEU A 354 15.81 9.97 -20.91
C LEU A 354 15.72 11.38 -21.50
N PRO A 355 14.58 12.10 -21.44
CA PRO A 355 14.51 13.47 -21.92
C PRO A 355 15.54 14.41 -21.28
N GLY A 356 16.03 14.13 -20.07
CA GLY A 356 17.08 14.89 -19.40
C GLY A 356 18.39 14.95 -20.15
N LEU A 357 18.70 13.95 -20.98
CA LEU A 357 19.87 13.98 -21.86
C LEU A 357 19.83 15.17 -22.85
N VAL A 358 18.63 15.65 -23.18
CA VAL A 358 18.41 16.73 -24.15
C VAL A 358 17.90 18.02 -23.48
N LEU A 359 16.96 17.88 -22.54
CA LEU A 359 16.26 18.99 -21.91
C LEU A 359 17.05 19.65 -20.77
N HIS A 360 18.06 18.93 -20.23
CA HIS A 360 18.92 19.40 -19.14
C HIS A 360 18.11 20.00 -17.96
N ASP A 361 18.21 21.32 -17.77
CA ASP A 361 17.58 22.04 -16.66
C ASP A 361 16.03 21.98 -16.61
N LYS A 362 15.35 21.58 -17.70
CA LYS A 362 13.87 21.52 -17.76
C LYS A 362 13.30 20.17 -17.33
N GLU A 363 14.14 19.15 -17.20
CA GLU A 363 13.68 17.80 -16.84
C GLU A 363 13.08 17.75 -15.44
N VAL A 364 13.70 18.39 -14.47
CA VAL A 364 13.24 18.44 -13.08
C VAL A 364 11.81 19.01 -13.00
N ASN A 365 11.52 20.07 -13.77
CA ASN A 365 10.18 20.64 -13.84
C ASN A 365 9.19 19.67 -14.52
N PHE A 366 9.61 19.01 -15.60
CA PHE A 366 8.79 18.03 -16.31
C PHE A 366 8.44 16.85 -15.41
N LEU A 367 9.41 16.26 -14.72
CA LEU A 367 9.16 15.16 -13.79
C LEU A 367 8.25 15.61 -12.64
N GLY A 368 8.48 16.79 -12.07
CA GLY A 368 7.63 17.35 -11.02
C GLY A 368 6.19 17.55 -11.47
N THR A 369 5.96 18.16 -12.63
CA THR A 369 4.61 18.41 -13.14
C THR A 369 3.89 17.10 -13.56
N MET A 370 4.59 16.12 -14.13
CA MET A 370 4.05 14.77 -14.41
C MET A 370 3.67 14.03 -13.12
N TYR A 371 4.50 14.14 -12.09
CA TYR A 371 4.21 13.59 -10.77
C TYR A 371 2.90 14.16 -10.21
N SER A 372 2.82 15.48 -10.17
CA SER A 372 1.64 16.16 -9.68
C SER A 372 0.39 15.84 -10.52
N PHE A 373 0.51 15.71 -11.85
CA PHE A 373 -0.59 15.33 -12.72
C PHE A 373 -1.21 13.98 -12.32
N GLY A 374 -0.40 12.94 -12.10
CA GLY A 374 -0.87 11.61 -11.70
C GLY A 374 -1.46 11.60 -10.28
N ALA A 375 -0.74 12.19 -9.32
CA ALA A 375 -1.12 12.22 -7.92
C ALA A 375 -2.43 13.01 -7.69
N MET A 376 -2.53 14.22 -8.25
CA MET A 376 -3.71 15.07 -8.04
C MET A 376 -4.97 14.48 -8.66
N LEU A 377 -4.87 13.80 -9.79
CA LEU A 377 -5.99 13.07 -10.38
C LEU A 377 -6.47 11.96 -9.44
N SER A 378 -5.55 11.14 -8.94
CA SER A 378 -5.87 10.03 -8.01
C SER A 378 -6.49 10.54 -6.71
N PHE A 379 -5.94 11.63 -6.14
CA PHE A 379 -6.43 12.23 -4.89
C PHE A 379 -7.79 12.91 -5.09
N ALA A 380 -8.03 13.57 -6.22
CA ALA A 380 -9.33 14.14 -6.54
C ALA A 380 -10.41 13.04 -6.63
N ILE A 381 -10.09 11.91 -7.28
CA ILE A 381 -11.00 10.77 -7.35
C ILE A 381 -11.21 10.14 -5.96
N ALA A 382 -10.20 10.06 -5.11
CA ALA A 382 -10.37 9.58 -3.73
C ALA A 382 -11.33 10.46 -2.93
N ASN A 383 -11.15 11.79 -3.00
CA ASN A 383 -11.99 12.76 -2.29
C ASN A 383 -13.45 12.72 -2.76
N ILE A 384 -13.69 12.73 -4.06
CA ILE A 384 -15.06 12.64 -4.59
C ILE A 384 -15.72 11.30 -4.28
N SER A 385 -14.92 10.22 -4.25
CA SER A 385 -15.41 8.89 -3.89
C SER A 385 -15.88 8.83 -2.44
N LEU A 386 -15.14 9.42 -1.49
CA LEU A 386 -15.56 9.46 -0.10
C LEU A 386 -16.85 10.29 0.08
N ILE A 387 -16.97 11.42 -0.62
CA ILE A 387 -18.19 12.25 -0.61
C ILE A 387 -19.38 11.42 -1.11
N ALA A 388 -19.21 10.72 -2.24
CA ALA A 388 -20.25 9.88 -2.81
C ALA A 388 -20.63 8.70 -1.90
N LEU A 389 -19.67 8.06 -1.24
CA LEU A 389 -19.88 6.98 -0.29
C LEU A 389 -20.68 7.46 0.95
N ARG A 390 -20.38 8.65 1.47
CA ARG A 390 -21.11 9.26 2.57
C ARG A 390 -22.57 9.60 2.20
N TYR A 391 -22.79 10.06 0.98
CA TYR A 391 -24.12 10.34 0.45
C TYR A 391 -24.92 9.05 0.23
N ARG A 392 -24.33 8.05 -0.43
CA ARG A 392 -25.00 6.80 -0.81
C ARG A 392 -25.33 5.91 0.38
N TYR A 393 -24.44 5.86 1.37
CA TYR A 393 -24.57 5.00 2.55
C TYR A 393 -24.68 5.83 3.84
N ARG A 394 -25.58 6.81 3.83
CA ARG A 394 -25.79 7.78 4.91
C ARG A 394 -26.17 7.15 6.25
N ASP A 395 -26.87 6.00 6.21
CA ASP A 395 -27.39 5.29 7.37
C ASP A 395 -26.42 4.21 7.88
N ALA A 396 -25.26 4.02 7.24
CA ALA A 396 -24.28 3.02 7.66
C ALA A 396 -23.50 3.49 8.89
N GLU A 397 -23.44 2.63 9.89
CA GLU A 397 -22.55 2.84 11.05
C GLU A 397 -21.08 2.71 10.62
N LEU A 398 -20.31 3.78 10.77
CA LEU A 398 -18.89 3.82 10.43
C LEU A 398 -18.06 3.55 11.69
N THR A 399 -17.19 2.56 11.62
CA THR A 399 -16.23 2.25 12.69
C THR A 399 -15.27 3.41 12.96
N TYR A 400 -14.90 4.14 11.90
CA TYR A 400 -14.12 5.37 11.99
C TYR A 400 -14.71 6.44 11.08
N LYS A 401 -14.91 7.63 11.63
CA LYS A 401 -15.45 8.80 10.92
C LYS A 401 -14.55 9.99 11.14
N ALA A 402 -13.86 10.42 10.09
CA ALA A 402 -12.98 11.57 10.15
C ALA A 402 -13.77 12.89 10.35
N ARG A 403 -13.11 13.90 10.92
CA ARG A 403 -13.66 15.24 11.17
C ARG A 403 -12.74 16.29 10.52
N PRO A 404 -13.27 17.49 10.18
CA PRO A 404 -14.59 18.05 10.48
C PRO A 404 -15.67 17.64 9.48
N ASN A 405 -16.93 17.59 9.95
CA ASN A 405 -18.12 17.30 9.16
C ASN A 405 -19.18 18.38 9.40
N PHE A 406 -20.06 18.61 8.43
CA PHE A 406 -21.27 19.41 8.62
C PHE A 406 -22.50 18.61 8.18
N ARG A 407 -23.60 18.79 8.92
CA ARG A 407 -24.85 18.07 8.64
C ARG A 407 -25.75 18.92 7.74
N PHE A 408 -26.09 18.39 6.56
CA PHE A 408 -27.00 19.05 5.64
C PHE A 408 -27.94 18.03 5.00
N ARG A 409 -29.25 18.29 5.05
CA ARG A 409 -30.31 17.39 4.53
C ARG A 409 -30.19 15.94 5.03
N GLY A 410 -29.88 15.76 6.30
CA GLY A 410 -29.75 14.43 6.91
C GLY A 410 -28.45 13.67 6.60
N VAL A 411 -27.57 14.23 5.78
CA VAL A 411 -26.26 13.65 5.44
C VAL A 411 -25.15 14.40 6.18
N ASP A 412 -24.18 13.65 6.73
CA ASP A 412 -22.96 14.20 7.34
C ASP A 412 -21.89 14.37 6.27
N TRP A 413 -21.83 15.55 5.68
CA TRP A 413 -20.90 15.90 4.63
C TRP A 413 -19.47 16.05 5.16
N PRO A 414 -18.47 15.39 4.56
CA PRO A 414 -17.07 15.48 4.97
C PRO A 414 -16.45 16.78 4.42
N LEU A 415 -16.41 17.85 5.24
CA LEU A 415 -15.88 19.15 4.83
C LEU A 415 -14.43 19.02 4.33
N PHE A 416 -13.63 18.20 5.00
CA PHE A 416 -12.25 17.94 4.60
C PHE A 416 -12.16 17.36 3.18
N ALA A 417 -13.01 16.39 2.80
CA ALA A 417 -12.98 15.80 1.47
C ALA A 417 -13.42 16.80 0.38
N ILE A 418 -14.34 17.73 0.72
CA ILE A 418 -14.76 18.80 -0.20
C ILE A 418 -13.61 19.78 -0.44
N ILE A 419 -12.92 20.22 0.62
CA ILE A 419 -11.73 21.09 0.50
C ILE A 419 -10.62 20.36 -0.26
N GLY A 420 -10.36 19.09 0.08
CA GLY A 420 -9.38 18.25 -0.61
C GLY A 420 -9.69 18.08 -2.10
N LEU A 421 -10.96 17.85 -2.46
CA LEU A 421 -11.40 17.76 -3.86
C LEU A 421 -11.13 19.05 -4.60
N PHE A 422 -11.53 20.18 -4.02
CA PHE A 422 -11.30 21.49 -4.64
C PHE A 422 -9.81 21.75 -4.88
N GLY A 423 -8.96 21.54 -3.86
CA GLY A 423 -7.52 21.76 -3.98
C GLY A 423 -6.83 20.85 -4.98
N THR A 424 -7.14 19.53 -4.93
CA THR A 424 -6.53 18.56 -5.84
C THR A 424 -7.01 18.72 -7.29
N ALA A 425 -8.30 19.02 -7.49
CA ALA A 425 -8.84 19.30 -8.82
C ALA A 425 -8.27 20.61 -9.39
N ALA A 426 -8.24 21.71 -8.60
CA ALA A 426 -7.66 22.97 -9.01
C ALA A 426 -6.17 22.83 -9.38
N ALA A 427 -5.41 22.06 -8.59
CA ALA A 427 -4.02 21.76 -8.87
C ALA A 427 -3.85 20.98 -10.18
N TRP A 428 -4.69 19.96 -10.41
CA TRP A 428 -4.66 19.18 -11.65
C TRP A 428 -4.98 20.03 -12.88
N PHE A 429 -6.00 20.88 -12.80
CA PHE A 429 -6.35 21.81 -13.89
C PHE A 429 -5.26 22.86 -14.12
N SER A 430 -4.66 23.41 -13.05
CA SER A 430 -3.56 24.37 -13.15
C SER A 430 -2.40 23.83 -13.97
N ILE A 431 -1.93 22.60 -13.66
CA ILE A 431 -0.85 21.95 -14.41
C ILE A 431 -1.25 21.68 -15.86
N THR A 432 -2.45 21.12 -16.05
CA THR A 432 -2.92 20.75 -17.39
C THR A 432 -3.05 21.95 -18.32
N ILE A 433 -3.40 23.12 -17.78
CA ILE A 433 -3.54 24.35 -18.55
C ILE A 433 -2.17 24.98 -18.82
N GLN A 434 -1.30 25.08 -17.80
CA GLN A 434 -0.06 25.85 -17.88
C GLN A 434 1.09 25.08 -18.54
N GLU A 435 1.17 23.75 -18.33
CA GLU A 435 2.29 22.92 -18.77
C GLU A 435 1.94 22.07 -20.00
N SER A 436 2.33 22.53 -21.18
CA SER A 436 2.00 21.85 -22.45
C SER A 436 2.64 20.47 -22.58
N SER A 437 3.89 20.29 -22.13
CA SER A 437 4.61 19.02 -22.14
C SER A 437 3.90 17.97 -21.28
N THR A 438 3.55 18.35 -20.06
CA THR A 438 2.81 17.49 -19.11
C THR A 438 1.41 17.20 -19.60
N ARG A 439 0.72 18.19 -20.18
CA ARG A 439 -0.60 17.97 -20.79
C ARG A 439 -0.55 16.90 -21.87
N ILE A 440 0.40 17.00 -22.81
CA ILE A 440 0.53 16.03 -23.91
C ILE A 440 0.90 14.65 -23.37
N ALA A 441 1.92 14.55 -22.53
CA ALA A 441 2.39 13.28 -21.98
C ALA A 441 1.37 12.66 -21.03
N GLY A 442 0.77 13.46 -20.12
CA GLY A 442 -0.22 12.99 -19.16
C GLY A 442 -1.54 12.56 -19.80
N MET A 443 -2.05 13.35 -20.76
CA MET A 443 -3.24 12.94 -21.52
C MET A 443 -2.95 11.74 -22.41
N GLY A 444 -1.76 11.66 -23.01
CA GLY A 444 -1.30 10.48 -23.75
C GLY A 444 -1.29 9.23 -22.88
N TRP A 445 -0.78 9.34 -21.65
CA TRP A 445 -0.82 8.25 -20.66
C TRP A 445 -2.25 7.81 -20.35
N LEU A 446 -3.15 8.75 -20.05
CA LEU A 446 -4.55 8.45 -19.75
C LEU A 446 -5.25 7.81 -20.95
N LEU A 447 -5.05 8.34 -22.15
CA LEU A 447 -5.64 7.80 -23.37
C LEU A 447 -5.14 6.38 -23.69
N ALA A 448 -3.84 6.15 -23.58
CA ALA A 448 -3.23 4.83 -23.78
C ALA A 448 -3.79 3.80 -22.78
N GLY A 449 -3.83 4.15 -21.49
CA GLY A 449 -4.40 3.28 -20.47
C GLY A 449 -5.87 2.99 -20.67
N PHE A 450 -6.66 4.03 -20.97
CA PHE A 450 -8.10 3.88 -21.19
C PHE A 450 -8.41 3.04 -22.44
N THR A 451 -7.63 3.21 -23.47
CA THR A 451 -7.71 2.36 -24.68
C THR A 451 -7.38 0.90 -24.35
N LEU A 452 -6.30 0.66 -23.60
CA LEU A 452 -5.93 -0.67 -23.12
C LEU A 452 -7.09 -1.30 -22.31
N PHE A 453 -7.66 -0.55 -21.37
CA PHE A 453 -8.77 -0.98 -20.53
C PHE A 453 -10.01 -1.36 -21.36
N ILE A 454 -10.41 -0.50 -22.32
CA ILE A 454 -11.57 -0.74 -23.19
C ILE A 454 -11.33 -1.98 -24.06
N VAL A 455 -10.18 -2.05 -24.73
CA VAL A 455 -9.86 -3.17 -25.63
C VAL A 455 -9.79 -4.46 -24.85
N TYR A 456 -9.12 -4.48 -23.71
CA TYR A 456 -8.99 -5.67 -22.87
C TYR A 456 -10.35 -6.16 -22.37
N ARG A 457 -11.17 -5.29 -21.80
CA ARG A 457 -12.48 -5.69 -21.25
C ARG A 457 -13.50 -6.04 -22.33
N LYS A 458 -13.61 -5.23 -23.39
CA LYS A 458 -14.63 -5.45 -24.43
C LYS A 458 -14.28 -6.53 -25.43
N ARG A 459 -13.01 -6.56 -25.92
CA ARG A 459 -12.63 -7.50 -26.99
C ARG A 459 -12.05 -8.82 -26.47
N VAL A 460 -11.25 -8.76 -25.39
CA VAL A 460 -10.59 -9.97 -24.86
C VAL A 460 -11.51 -10.69 -23.87
N LEU A 461 -12.01 -9.98 -22.84
CA LEU A 461 -12.82 -10.58 -21.79
C LEU A 461 -14.31 -10.60 -22.07
N ARG A 462 -14.80 -9.75 -22.97
CA ARG A 462 -16.22 -9.59 -23.34
C ARG A 462 -17.12 -9.24 -22.13
N ILE A 463 -16.63 -8.45 -21.19
CA ILE A 463 -17.37 -7.99 -20.01
C ILE A 463 -17.68 -6.49 -20.11
N PRO A 464 -18.80 -6.03 -19.52
CA PRO A 464 -19.16 -4.62 -19.50
C PRO A 464 -18.09 -3.77 -18.77
N LEU A 465 -17.84 -2.54 -19.25
CA LEU A 465 -16.83 -1.65 -18.67
C LEU A 465 -17.12 -1.26 -17.21
N ARG A 466 -18.39 -1.10 -16.87
CA ARG A 466 -18.84 -0.66 -15.52
C ARG A 466 -18.98 -1.81 -14.51
N GLN A 467 -19.00 -3.05 -14.99
CA GLN A 467 -19.19 -4.20 -14.12
C GLN A 467 -18.00 -4.39 -13.20
N THR A 468 -18.24 -4.37 -11.89
CA THR A 468 -17.23 -4.75 -10.90
C THR A 468 -17.04 -6.26 -10.95
N VAL A 469 -15.82 -6.68 -11.17
CA VAL A 469 -15.44 -8.09 -11.06
C VAL A 469 -14.77 -8.22 -9.70
N HIS A 470 -15.36 -9.06 -8.84
CA HIS A 470 -14.65 -9.44 -7.62
C HIS A 470 -13.43 -10.26 -8.07
N ALA A 471 -12.26 -9.86 -7.61
CA ALA A 471 -11.12 -10.76 -7.71
C ALA A 471 -11.57 -12.10 -7.12
N PRO A 472 -11.42 -13.23 -7.81
CA PRO A 472 -11.56 -14.49 -7.11
C PRO A 472 -10.67 -14.35 -5.88
N ALA A 473 -11.20 -14.68 -4.71
CA ALA A 473 -10.36 -14.82 -3.53
C ALA A 473 -9.31 -15.86 -3.92
N GLU A 474 -8.23 -15.43 -4.52
CA GLU A 474 -7.05 -16.25 -4.64
C GLU A 474 -6.61 -16.44 -3.19
N ILE A 475 -7.05 -17.54 -2.64
CA ILE A 475 -6.38 -18.12 -1.49
C ILE A 475 -4.96 -18.35 -2.02
N LEU A 476 -4.11 -17.37 -1.76
CA LEU A 476 -2.71 -17.44 -2.17
C LEU A 476 -2.20 -18.75 -1.56
N PRO A 477 -1.62 -19.66 -2.33
CA PRO A 477 -1.20 -20.96 -1.81
C PRO A 477 -0.36 -20.88 -0.53
N TRP A 478 0.41 -19.78 -0.36
CA TRP A 478 1.18 -19.53 0.87
C TRP A 478 0.35 -19.04 2.09
N GLN A 479 -0.90 -18.60 1.91
CA GLN A 479 -1.80 -18.28 3.05
C GLN A 479 -2.45 -19.54 3.63
N LEU A 480 -2.39 -20.67 2.91
CA LEU A 480 -2.83 -21.99 3.34
C LEU A 480 -1.64 -22.93 3.59
N GLU A 481 -0.47 -22.39 3.98
CA GLU A 481 0.63 -23.23 4.46
C GLU A 481 0.28 -23.77 5.84
N TYR A 482 -0.37 -24.91 5.86
CA TYR A 482 -0.53 -25.66 7.07
C TYR A 482 0.63 -26.66 7.18
N ARG A 483 1.54 -26.41 8.12
CA ARG A 483 2.66 -27.32 8.42
C ARG A 483 2.26 -28.40 9.41
N GLN A 484 1.28 -28.11 10.25
CA GLN A 484 0.76 -28.99 11.29
C GLN A 484 -0.75 -29.09 11.12
N LEU A 485 -1.20 -30.25 10.61
CA LEU A 485 -2.62 -30.58 10.47
C LEU A 485 -3.02 -31.53 11.58
N LEU A 486 -4.25 -31.40 12.11
CA LEU A 486 -4.82 -32.33 13.06
C LEU A 486 -6.13 -32.90 12.48
N VAL A 487 -6.24 -34.21 12.48
CA VAL A 487 -7.43 -34.94 12.02
C VAL A 487 -7.95 -35.81 13.16
N PRO A 488 -9.06 -35.46 13.79
CA PRO A 488 -9.70 -36.36 14.77
C PRO A 488 -10.45 -37.46 14.02
N ILE A 489 -10.35 -38.67 14.58
CA ILE A 489 -11.03 -39.88 14.08
C ILE A 489 -12.05 -40.33 15.13
N PHE A 490 -13.27 -40.58 14.72
CA PHE A 490 -14.34 -41.10 15.56
C PHE A 490 -14.83 -42.43 14.97
N ALA A 491 -15.29 -43.37 15.86
CA ALA A 491 -15.73 -44.68 15.44
C ALA A 491 -16.87 -44.70 14.42
N ASP A 492 -17.72 -43.67 14.44
CA ASP A 492 -18.91 -43.50 13.60
C ASP A 492 -18.75 -42.51 12.46
N ALA A 493 -17.53 -41.99 12.22
CA ALA A 493 -17.29 -40.92 11.24
C ALA A 493 -16.71 -41.47 9.92
N ASP A 494 -16.94 -40.73 8.82
CA ASP A 494 -16.25 -40.96 7.56
C ASP A 494 -14.81 -40.41 7.60
N VAL A 495 -13.92 -41.34 7.96
CA VAL A 495 -12.49 -41.07 8.09
C VAL A 495 -11.83 -40.88 6.72
N ALA A 496 -12.28 -41.59 5.69
CA ALA A 496 -11.67 -41.62 4.37
C ALA A 496 -11.74 -40.22 3.69
N THR A 497 -12.89 -39.56 3.77
CA THR A 497 -13.06 -38.21 3.23
C THR A 497 -12.19 -37.19 3.96
N ALA A 498 -12.15 -37.20 5.29
CA ALA A 498 -11.34 -36.28 6.07
C ALA A 498 -9.84 -36.48 5.82
N MET A 499 -9.40 -37.75 5.77
CA MET A 499 -8.01 -38.09 5.48
C MET A 499 -7.59 -37.76 4.06
N SER A 500 -8.45 -37.98 3.05
CA SER A 500 -8.12 -37.63 1.66
C SER A 500 -7.91 -36.12 1.51
N ILE A 501 -8.75 -35.29 2.14
CA ILE A 501 -8.61 -33.84 2.16
C ILE A 501 -7.31 -33.43 2.89
N ALA A 502 -7.05 -34.03 4.06
CA ALA A 502 -5.83 -33.75 4.82
C ALA A 502 -4.56 -34.12 4.04
N CYS A 503 -4.56 -35.30 3.41
CA CYS A 503 -3.43 -35.77 2.61
C CYS A 503 -3.20 -34.90 1.36
N GLN A 504 -4.24 -34.45 0.66
CA GLN A 504 -4.12 -33.51 -0.46
C GLN A 504 -3.51 -32.19 -0.02
N LEU A 505 -3.94 -31.64 1.12
CA LEU A 505 -3.37 -30.41 1.68
C LEU A 505 -1.92 -30.58 2.12
N ALA A 506 -1.54 -31.77 2.63
CA ALA A 506 -0.22 -32.06 3.17
C ALA A 506 0.80 -32.49 2.09
N ALA A 507 0.36 -33.21 1.04
CA ALA A 507 1.24 -33.80 0.03
C ALA A 507 2.04 -32.78 -0.77
N GLU A 508 1.46 -31.62 -1.07
CA GLU A 508 2.15 -30.56 -1.83
C GLU A 508 3.33 -29.93 -1.07
N ARG A 509 3.42 -30.11 0.28
CA ARG A 509 4.31 -29.28 1.13
C ARG A 509 5.08 -30.00 2.23
N ARG A 510 5.05 -31.34 2.26
CA ARG A 510 5.69 -32.15 3.30
C ARG A 510 5.22 -31.77 4.72
N SER A 511 3.93 -31.49 4.88
CA SER A 511 3.33 -31.17 6.16
C SER A 511 3.15 -32.44 6.99
N LEU A 512 3.06 -32.27 8.32
CA LEU A 512 2.83 -33.39 9.24
C LEU A 512 1.35 -33.42 9.63
N ILE A 513 0.71 -34.60 9.52
CA ILE A 513 -0.64 -34.80 10.00
C ILE A 513 -0.58 -35.52 11.34
N THR A 514 -1.14 -34.92 12.38
CA THR A 514 -1.40 -35.61 13.66
C THR A 514 -2.81 -36.16 13.61
N ILE A 515 -2.94 -37.47 13.69
CA ILE A 515 -4.22 -38.17 13.73
C ILE A 515 -4.55 -38.47 15.19
N VAL A 516 -5.72 -38.06 15.67
CA VAL A 516 -6.13 -38.17 17.06
C VAL A 516 -7.43 -38.96 17.14
N ALA A 517 -7.39 -40.12 17.78
CA ALA A 517 -8.58 -40.95 18.09
C ALA A 517 -8.96 -40.72 19.56
N PRO A 518 -9.91 -39.85 19.89
CA PRO A 518 -10.36 -39.64 21.27
C PRO A 518 -11.33 -40.75 21.67
N LEU A 519 -10.92 -41.60 22.63
CA LEU A 519 -11.77 -42.63 23.25
C LEU A 519 -12.42 -42.06 24.51
N GLU A 520 -13.74 -41.82 24.46
CA GLU A 520 -14.48 -41.30 25.61
C GLU A 520 -14.77 -42.44 26.62
N VAL A 521 -14.17 -42.31 27.79
CA VAL A 521 -14.38 -43.27 28.90
C VAL A 521 -15.50 -42.76 29.81
N PRO A 522 -16.59 -43.54 30.05
CA PRO A 522 -17.68 -43.15 30.94
C PRO A 522 -17.21 -42.84 32.36
N LEU A 523 -17.87 -41.88 33.03
CA LEU A 523 -17.49 -41.42 34.38
C LEU A 523 -17.49 -42.57 35.43
N GLY A 524 -18.30 -43.60 35.24
CA GLY A 524 -18.37 -44.76 36.11
C GLY A 524 -17.25 -45.80 35.96
N SER A 525 -16.36 -45.63 34.96
CA SER A 525 -15.28 -46.57 34.67
C SER A 525 -13.91 -45.93 34.90
N PRO A 526 -12.89 -46.67 35.35
CA PRO A 526 -11.52 -46.17 35.41
C PRO A 526 -11.05 -45.71 34.02
N ILE A 527 -10.22 -44.67 33.94
CA ILE A 527 -9.78 -44.09 32.63
C ILE A 527 -8.95 -45.07 31.79
N GLY A 528 -8.35 -46.08 32.47
CA GLY A 528 -7.59 -47.17 31.83
C GLY A 528 -8.44 -48.41 31.46
N ALA A 529 -9.78 -48.36 31.61
CA ALA A 529 -10.64 -49.48 31.25
C ALA A 529 -10.59 -49.76 29.73
N ARG A 530 -10.52 -51.04 29.35
CA ARG A 530 -10.67 -51.42 27.94
C ARG A 530 -12.13 -51.29 27.54
N LEU A 531 -12.37 -50.58 26.45
CA LEU A 531 -13.69 -50.40 25.87
C LEU A 531 -13.78 -51.12 24.52
N PRO A 532 -14.95 -51.62 24.11
CA PRO A 532 -15.12 -52.29 22.82
C PRO A 532 -14.79 -51.43 21.61
N GLU A 533 -14.94 -50.12 21.75
CA GLU A 533 -14.66 -49.13 20.68
C GLU A 533 -13.16 -48.96 20.44
N GLU A 534 -12.29 -49.42 21.35
CA GLU A 534 -10.83 -49.26 21.25
C GLU A 534 -10.27 -50.00 20.02
N GLU A 535 -10.68 -51.27 19.83
CA GLU A 535 -10.26 -52.08 18.67
C GLU A 535 -10.69 -51.44 17.34
N ARG A 536 -11.88 -50.85 17.31
CA ARG A 536 -12.39 -50.16 16.12
C ARG A 536 -11.61 -48.88 15.82
N LEU A 537 -11.23 -48.11 16.83
CA LEU A 537 -10.42 -46.89 16.66
C LEU A 537 -8.99 -47.22 16.22
N ASP A 538 -8.40 -48.30 16.71
CA ASP A 538 -7.09 -48.78 16.28
C ASP A 538 -7.11 -49.19 14.79
N GLU A 539 -8.15 -49.97 14.34
CA GLU A 539 -8.34 -50.31 12.92
C GLU A 539 -8.44 -49.02 12.03
N LEU A 540 -9.20 -48.01 12.48
CA LEU A 540 -9.34 -46.75 11.74
C LEU A 540 -8.05 -45.91 11.72
N LEU A 541 -7.23 -45.98 12.77
CA LEU A 541 -5.91 -45.37 12.79
C LEU A 541 -4.97 -46.01 11.76
N ASP A 542 -4.97 -47.36 11.67
CA ASP A 542 -4.18 -48.12 10.68
C ASP A 542 -4.65 -47.83 9.24
N GLU A 543 -5.95 -47.72 9.01
CA GLU A 543 -6.52 -47.34 7.71
C GLU A 543 -6.11 -45.91 7.30
N ALA A 544 -6.15 -44.99 8.25
CA ALA A 544 -5.73 -43.63 8.04
C ALA A 544 -4.23 -43.50 7.74
N GLU A 545 -3.39 -44.29 8.44
CA GLU A 545 -1.94 -44.35 8.17
C GLU A 545 -1.65 -44.96 6.80
N THR A 546 -2.37 -46.02 6.42
CA THR A 546 -2.27 -46.63 5.09
C THR A 546 -2.63 -45.63 3.99
N THR A 547 -3.74 -44.90 4.19
CA THR A 547 -4.17 -43.84 3.26
C THR A 547 -3.09 -42.76 3.11
N ALA A 548 -2.53 -42.26 4.20
CA ALA A 548 -1.50 -41.23 4.18
C ALA A 548 -0.21 -41.70 3.49
N THR A 549 0.16 -42.94 3.69
CA THR A 549 1.31 -43.57 3.03
C THR A 549 1.13 -43.59 1.51
N GLY A 550 -0.11 -43.85 1.03
CA GLY A 550 -0.46 -43.81 -0.38
C GLY A 550 -0.27 -42.40 -1.03
N TYR A 551 -0.42 -41.34 -0.23
CA TYR A 551 -0.15 -39.94 -0.66
C TYR A 551 1.30 -39.49 -0.39
N GLY A 552 2.15 -40.33 0.20
CA GLY A 552 3.52 -39.98 0.58
C GLY A 552 3.63 -38.96 1.72
N VAL A 553 2.62 -38.89 2.59
CA VAL A 553 2.53 -37.93 3.69
C VAL A 553 2.88 -38.58 5.02
N SER A 554 3.67 -37.87 5.85
CA SER A 554 4.01 -38.37 7.21
C SER A 554 2.88 -38.11 8.18
N VAL A 555 2.50 -39.12 8.95
CA VAL A 555 1.45 -39.04 9.97
C VAL A 555 1.95 -39.43 11.35
N ARG A 556 1.26 -38.98 12.39
CA ARG A 556 1.44 -39.39 13.80
C ARG A 556 0.10 -39.84 14.37
N PRO A 557 -0.20 -41.15 14.41
CA PRO A 557 -1.41 -41.66 15.02
C PRO A 557 -1.31 -41.60 16.55
N ARG A 558 -2.40 -41.21 17.22
CA ARG A 558 -2.52 -41.15 18.68
C ARG A 558 -3.93 -41.53 19.14
N LEU A 559 -4.04 -42.57 19.93
CA LEU A 559 -5.26 -42.92 20.69
C LEU A 559 -5.20 -42.21 22.05
N ILE A 560 -6.24 -41.46 22.41
CA ILE A 560 -6.28 -40.67 23.65
C ILE A 560 -7.52 -40.99 24.44
N ARG A 561 -7.33 -41.56 25.65
CA ARG A 561 -8.43 -41.80 26.58
C ARG A 561 -8.79 -40.51 27.31
N THR A 562 -10.05 -40.11 27.21
CA THR A 562 -10.54 -38.84 27.73
C THR A 562 -11.95 -38.95 28.32
N ARG A 563 -12.38 -37.90 29.03
CA ARG A 563 -13.77 -37.74 29.47
C ARG A 563 -14.58 -36.86 28.52
N SER A 564 -13.93 -36.12 27.61
CA SER A 564 -14.55 -35.27 26.61
C SER A 564 -13.68 -35.24 25.36
N ALA A 565 -14.18 -35.77 24.25
CA ALA A 565 -13.47 -35.80 22.98
C ALA A 565 -13.15 -34.37 22.48
N GLY A 566 -14.09 -33.44 22.62
CA GLY A 566 -13.89 -32.06 22.19
C GLY A 566 -12.75 -31.34 22.92
N GLU A 567 -12.64 -31.56 24.25
CA GLU A 567 -11.53 -30.97 25.03
C GLU A 567 -10.18 -31.61 24.68
N ALA A 568 -10.16 -32.92 24.46
CA ALA A 568 -8.94 -33.62 24.06
C ALA A 568 -8.42 -33.14 22.69
N ILE A 569 -9.31 -32.98 21.71
CA ILE A 569 -8.94 -32.42 20.38
C ILE A 569 -8.37 -31.03 20.51
N ILE A 570 -8.96 -30.14 21.32
CA ILE A 570 -8.48 -28.78 21.55
C ILE A 570 -7.12 -28.80 22.28
N ALA A 571 -6.94 -29.69 23.26
CA ALA A 571 -5.68 -29.83 23.98
C ALA A 571 -4.54 -30.28 23.04
N GLU A 572 -4.80 -31.27 22.18
CA GLU A 572 -3.85 -31.77 21.19
C GLU A 572 -3.56 -30.73 20.10
N ALA A 573 -4.58 -29.98 19.67
CA ALA A 573 -4.38 -28.88 18.72
C ALA A 573 -3.45 -27.80 19.29
N ARG A 574 -3.54 -27.50 20.59
CA ARG A 574 -2.62 -26.57 21.27
C ARG A 574 -1.23 -27.18 21.46
N HIS A 575 -1.17 -28.44 21.89
CA HIS A 575 0.10 -29.12 22.17
C HIS A 575 0.98 -29.27 20.93
N HIS A 576 0.36 -29.59 19.79
CA HIS A 576 1.05 -29.76 18.51
C HIS A 576 1.10 -28.48 17.66
N HIS A 577 0.64 -27.34 18.19
CA HIS A 577 0.54 -26.09 17.44
C HIS A 577 -0.15 -26.27 16.09
N ALA A 578 -1.26 -27.04 16.09
CA ALA A 578 -2.01 -27.29 14.87
C ALA A 578 -2.51 -25.97 14.26
N GLU A 579 -2.32 -25.83 12.97
CA GLU A 579 -2.73 -24.63 12.20
C GLU A 579 -4.12 -24.81 11.62
N ILE A 580 -4.54 -26.09 11.46
CA ILE A 580 -5.88 -26.47 11.01
C ILE A 580 -6.30 -27.80 11.64
N VAL A 581 -7.57 -27.88 12.04
CA VAL A 581 -8.25 -29.11 12.41
C VAL A 581 -9.23 -29.48 11.31
N ILE A 582 -9.14 -30.69 10.77
CA ILE A 582 -10.06 -31.22 9.75
C ILE A 582 -11.00 -32.21 10.44
N LEU A 583 -12.23 -31.76 10.72
CA LEU A 583 -13.25 -32.53 11.37
C LEU A 583 -14.04 -33.35 10.34
N PRO A 584 -14.15 -34.68 10.48
CA PRO A 584 -15.13 -35.45 9.74
C PRO A 584 -16.55 -35.07 10.20
N ALA A 585 -17.45 -34.87 9.25
CA ALA A 585 -18.82 -34.53 9.59
C ALA A 585 -19.59 -35.79 9.94
N ASN A 586 -20.01 -35.90 11.20
CA ASN A 586 -20.91 -36.96 11.66
C ASN A 586 -22.36 -36.64 11.30
N ARG A 587 -23.10 -37.62 10.79
CA ARG A 587 -24.56 -37.50 10.63
C ARG A 587 -25.23 -37.50 11.99
N PRO A 588 -26.14 -36.55 12.28
CA PRO A 588 -26.86 -36.55 13.55
C PRO A 588 -27.74 -37.81 13.67
N PRO A 589 -27.75 -38.48 14.83
CA PRO A 589 -28.41 -39.79 15.02
C PRO A 589 -29.95 -39.75 15.06
N SER A 590 -30.64 -38.61 14.97
CA SER A 590 -32.10 -38.56 14.98
C SER A 590 -32.73 -37.41 14.20
N ARG A 591 -33.87 -37.67 13.53
CA ARG A 591 -34.70 -36.70 12.77
C ARG A 591 -35.17 -35.49 13.58
N ARG A 592 -35.24 -35.54 14.91
CA ARG A 592 -35.65 -34.42 15.77
C ARG A 592 -34.52 -33.45 16.10
N GLN A 593 -33.27 -33.92 16.11
CA GLN A 593 -32.09 -33.07 16.35
C GLN A 593 -31.59 -32.35 15.10
N SER A 594 -31.85 -32.92 13.91
CA SER A 594 -31.40 -32.33 12.62
C SER A 594 -32.10 -31.03 12.25
N GLN A 595 -33.23 -30.67 12.87
CA GLN A 595 -33.94 -29.39 12.59
C GLN A 595 -33.38 -28.20 13.38
N ARG A 596 -32.58 -28.42 14.42
CA ARG A 596 -32.03 -27.32 15.24
C ARG A 596 -30.52 -27.18 15.22
N MET A 597 -29.76 -28.28 15.01
CA MET A 597 -28.29 -28.24 14.89
C MET A 597 -27.81 -29.36 13.95
N PRO A 598 -27.17 -28.99 12.82
CA PRO A 598 -26.66 -30.00 11.86
C PRO A 598 -25.34 -30.66 12.30
N LEU A 599 -24.77 -30.29 13.45
CA LEU A 599 -23.49 -30.77 13.96
C LEU A 599 -23.68 -31.52 15.30
N ASP A 600 -22.83 -32.52 15.54
CA ASP A 600 -22.75 -33.19 16.85
C ASP A 600 -22.11 -32.26 17.91
N ALA A 601 -22.32 -32.58 19.19
CA ALA A 601 -21.85 -31.75 20.31
C ALA A 601 -20.32 -31.56 20.33
N THR A 602 -19.58 -32.60 19.91
CA THR A 602 -18.10 -32.54 19.84
C THR A 602 -17.62 -31.60 18.76
N SER A 603 -18.20 -31.71 17.55
CA SER A 603 -17.88 -30.80 16.44
C SER A 603 -18.23 -29.35 16.75
N GLU A 604 -19.40 -29.11 17.39
CA GLU A 604 -19.78 -27.77 17.84
C GLU A 604 -18.80 -27.21 18.89
N HIS A 605 -18.38 -28.04 19.85
CA HIS A 605 -17.43 -27.66 20.89
C HIS A 605 -16.07 -27.26 20.27
N VAL A 606 -15.57 -28.08 19.34
CA VAL A 606 -14.30 -27.80 18.64
C VAL A 606 -14.41 -26.53 17.79
N LEU A 607 -15.49 -26.34 17.01
CA LEU A 607 -15.71 -25.15 16.20
C LEU A 607 -15.72 -23.86 17.03
N ARG A 608 -16.28 -23.90 18.24
CA ARG A 608 -16.35 -22.71 19.13
C ARG A 608 -15.04 -22.41 19.85
N ARG A 609 -14.19 -23.39 20.13
CA ARG A 609 -13.04 -23.26 21.04
C ARG A 609 -11.69 -23.62 20.45
N ALA A 610 -11.63 -24.07 19.19
CA ALA A 610 -10.37 -24.43 18.55
C ALA A 610 -9.41 -23.21 18.52
N PRO A 611 -8.12 -23.43 18.83
CA PRO A 611 -7.11 -22.35 18.77
C PRO A 611 -6.68 -22.01 17.34
N CYS A 612 -7.16 -22.74 16.34
CA CYS A 612 -6.77 -22.65 14.94
C CYS A 612 -7.99 -22.77 14.01
N ARG A 613 -7.78 -22.78 12.72
CA ARG A 613 -8.84 -22.94 11.72
C ARG A 613 -9.45 -24.34 11.81
N VAL A 614 -10.75 -24.44 11.53
CA VAL A 614 -11.48 -25.73 11.50
C VAL A 614 -12.13 -25.87 10.14
N LEU A 615 -11.91 -27.02 9.49
CA LEU A 615 -12.53 -27.42 8.24
C LEU A 615 -13.44 -28.64 8.52
N LEU A 616 -14.69 -28.56 8.10
CA LEU A 616 -15.62 -29.69 8.14
C LEU A 616 -15.54 -30.47 6.82
N ALA A 617 -15.16 -31.73 6.90
CA ALA A 617 -15.16 -32.66 5.78
C ALA A 617 -16.52 -33.33 5.67
N VAL A 618 -17.28 -33.08 4.61
CA VAL A 618 -18.61 -33.60 4.37
C VAL A 618 -18.60 -34.44 3.09
N GLU A 619 -19.07 -35.68 3.15
CA GLU A 619 -19.28 -36.50 1.98
C GLU A 619 -20.41 -35.93 1.10
N ARG A 620 -20.19 -35.89 -0.20
CA ARG A 620 -21.21 -35.47 -1.16
C ARG A 620 -22.35 -36.48 -1.16
N SER A 621 -23.55 -36.08 -0.74
CA SER A 621 -24.74 -36.96 -0.78
C SER A 621 -24.97 -37.46 -2.21
N SER A 622 -25.00 -38.77 -2.39
CA SER A 622 -25.34 -39.42 -3.66
C SER A 622 -26.84 -39.39 -4.01
N THR A 623 -27.69 -38.84 -3.14
CA THR A 623 -29.10 -38.61 -3.41
C THR A 623 -29.24 -37.44 -4.36
N PRO A 624 -29.95 -37.60 -5.52
CA PRO A 624 -30.21 -36.47 -6.39
C PRO A 624 -31.02 -35.44 -5.61
N GLU A 625 -30.46 -34.22 -5.47
CA GLU A 625 -31.23 -33.09 -4.94
C GLU A 625 -32.54 -32.93 -5.72
N PRO A 626 -33.69 -32.76 -5.03
CA PRO A 626 -34.85 -32.24 -5.71
C PRO A 626 -34.43 -30.91 -6.35
N ARG A 627 -34.47 -30.86 -7.67
CA ARG A 627 -34.26 -29.61 -8.42
C ARG A 627 -35.29 -28.61 -7.92
N TYR A 628 -34.92 -27.76 -6.96
CA TYR A 628 -35.63 -26.51 -6.76
C TYR A 628 -35.43 -25.75 -8.06
N PRO A 629 -36.51 -25.39 -8.77
CA PRO A 629 -36.38 -24.47 -9.88
C PRO A 629 -35.82 -23.18 -9.26
N LEU A 630 -34.61 -22.82 -9.64
CA LEU A 630 -34.13 -21.46 -9.48
C LEU A 630 -35.02 -20.58 -10.38
N ASP A 631 -36.15 -20.18 -9.82
CA ASP A 631 -36.99 -19.14 -10.40
C ASP A 631 -36.22 -17.82 -10.23
N ILE A 632 -35.17 -17.68 -11.02
CA ILE A 632 -34.55 -16.38 -11.28
C ILE A 632 -35.55 -15.66 -12.17
N ARG A 633 -36.52 -15.00 -11.56
CA ARG A 633 -37.23 -13.92 -12.24
C ARG A 633 -36.21 -12.87 -12.62
N ARG A 634 -35.71 -13.00 -13.84
CA ARG A 634 -35.26 -11.86 -14.61
C ARG A 634 -36.49 -11.00 -14.83
N ASP A 635 -36.28 -9.69 -14.67
CA ASP A 635 -37.22 -8.63 -15.00
C ASP A 635 -38.13 -8.13 -13.85
N GLU A 636 -37.49 -7.43 -12.91
CA GLU A 636 -38.09 -6.20 -12.37
C GLU A 636 -37.07 -5.05 -12.52
N PRO A 637 -37.41 -4.00 -13.30
CA PRO A 637 -36.61 -2.79 -13.33
C PRO A 637 -36.73 -2.08 -11.99
N LEU A 638 -35.58 -1.70 -11.41
CA LEU A 638 -35.50 -0.85 -10.22
C LEU A 638 -36.27 0.46 -10.49
N PRO A 639 -37.11 0.93 -9.58
CA PRO A 639 -37.79 2.22 -9.73
C PRO A 639 -36.77 3.36 -9.77
N ALA A 640 -37.10 4.39 -10.58
CA ALA A 640 -36.35 5.55 -11.01
C ALA A 640 -35.75 6.42 -9.87
#